data_6094de550fd27021aa59a58e799e06a9
#
_entry.id   6094de550fd27021aa59a58e799e06a9
#
_cell.length_a   1.000
_cell.length_b   1.000
_cell.length_c   1.000
_cell.angle_alpha   90.00
_cell.angle_beta   90.00
_cell.angle_gamma   90.00
#
_symmetry.space_group_name_H-M   'P 1'
#
loop_
_entity.id
_entity.type
_entity.pdbx_description
1 polymer ?
#
loop_
_entity_poly.entity_id
_entity_poly.type
_entity_poly.pdbx_seq_one_letter_code
_entity_poly.pdbx_strand_id
1 'polypeptide(L)'
;DGTRLTTVPRYACEDLQPGSCWQSISWFNTKDYIHKCLDTGIQHPVGMCIQDAAWSHGWDKGPWLGQDTAAYYTPTAYKTWRNYIQDCSVGTTQDDWHFSQEDVLGGLMWGTQVMQRLAGEVRVAENAIVRAEKMAAYARLYKGMEWLTERIDEGWRTLLLSQHHDCWIVPYNQLQGKKTWAETVTDWTGVTNQNSRQIIDNALSLLKEKEGESTVYVYNTLATDRNELVAVEVPVSWRNSDWVVLDKQGKKQPAQWLTEDGISKLLFRAQVPSAGYASYAIRKAEDKQSGTLKAERQKDGTFRMESDLYTLVLNPSKGGVIESLKAKAVRGKEFVDNRNERGFNELRGYFIDEGGFLSSMDQPAEVSVLEQGPLFVKVAVKGKIGKYSFTQTIRLTQGEPRIDMNVKLDWTGNPRIGEPGIEFRADNPRKAFYDDRYKLLVYLPTQIANQQIYKDAPFDVCESRLENTFFNRWDSIKHNIILNWVDVASKDNSCGLSLFTDHTTSYAHGKDFPLALNVQYAGKGLWGRDYIIDRPTEISYALIPHAGTWEKSRIWTQSERRNEPLVATLGGDATLTSGSLFRIENNAYELVSMVYKGNDLYIRLFNAQSDASPKTITFQGQDVKASLVELDNRLVE
;
A
#
# COMPACT_ATOMS: atom_id res chain seq x y z
N ASP A 1 -3.94 -13.59 23.58
CA ASP A 1 -4.76 -12.86 24.55
C ASP A 1 -5.65 -13.79 25.39
N GLY A 2 -5.71 -15.09 25.07
CA GLY A 2 -6.53 -16.07 25.77
C GLY A 2 -8.00 -16.11 25.33
N THR A 3 -8.36 -15.44 24.25
CA THR A 3 -9.70 -15.51 23.67
C THR A 3 -10.00 -16.93 23.22
N ARG A 4 -11.17 -17.45 23.61
CA ARG A 4 -11.64 -18.78 23.21
C ARG A 4 -12.71 -18.66 22.15
N LEU A 5 -12.55 -19.44 21.09
CA LEU A 5 -13.51 -19.51 19.99
C LEU A 5 -13.93 -20.97 19.77
N THR A 6 -15.23 -21.23 19.78
CA THR A 6 -15.77 -22.53 19.36
C THR A 6 -15.84 -22.57 17.83
N THR A 7 -15.22 -23.55 17.23
CA THR A 7 -15.13 -23.67 15.77
C THR A 7 -15.28 -25.12 15.33
N VAL A 8 -15.50 -25.31 14.04
CA VAL A 8 -15.48 -26.62 13.37
C VAL A 8 -14.12 -26.79 12.72
N PRO A 9 -13.26 -27.69 13.21
CA PRO A 9 -11.94 -27.88 12.63
C PRO A 9 -12.02 -28.48 11.22
N ARG A 10 -10.99 -28.22 10.43
CA ARG A 10 -10.84 -28.80 9.10
C ARG A 10 -10.25 -30.21 9.23
N TYR A 11 -11.10 -31.21 9.38
CA TYR A 11 -10.65 -32.59 9.48
C TYR A 11 -10.36 -33.23 8.13
N ALA A 12 -9.40 -34.16 8.11
CA ALA A 12 -8.98 -34.87 6.92
C ALA A 12 -10.03 -35.88 6.44
N CYS A 13 -10.13 -36.05 5.11
CA CYS A 13 -10.96 -37.03 4.45
C CYS A 13 -10.10 -37.88 3.49
N GLU A 14 -8.85 -38.18 3.87
CA GLU A 14 -7.85 -38.82 3.01
C GLU A 14 -8.24 -40.23 2.56
N ASP A 15 -9.04 -40.93 3.34
CA ASP A 15 -9.58 -42.23 2.96
C ASP A 15 -10.55 -42.17 1.78
N LEU A 16 -11.20 -41.02 1.56
CA LEU A 16 -12.08 -40.78 0.43
C LEU A 16 -11.31 -40.23 -0.77
N GLN A 17 -10.43 -39.31 -0.51
CA GLN A 17 -9.57 -38.69 -1.52
C GLN A 17 -8.27 -38.22 -0.87
N PRO A 18 -7.09 -38.72 -1.29
CA PRO A 18 -5.81 -38.31 -0.75
C PRO A 18 -5.62 -36.78 -0.76
N GLY A 19 -5.17 -36.22 0.36
CA GLY A 19 -4.97 -34.78 0.50
C GLY A 19 -6.25 -33.96 0.67
N SER A 20 -7.42 -34.57 0.78
CA SER A 20 -8.69 -33.88 0.94
C SER A 20 -9.06 -33.64 2.41
N CYS A 21 -10.01 -32.74 2.61
CA CYS A 21 -10.66 -32.50 3.91
C CYS A 21 -12.17 -32.31 3.72
N TRP A 22 -12.91 -32.23 4.82
CA TRP A 22 -14.36 -32.06 4.72
C TRP A 22 -14.76 -30.87 3.82
N GLN A 23 -14.03 -29.77 3.86
CA GLN A 23 -14.33 -28.60 3.05
C GLN A 23 -14.20 -28.86 1.53
N SER A 24 -13.24 -29.67 1.12
CA SER A 24 -13.07 -30.03 -0.30
C SER A 24 -14.00 -31.14 -0.76
N ILE A 25 -14.36 -32.06 0.12
CA ILE A 25 -15.20 -33.24 -0.19
C ILE A 25 -16.69 -32.94 -0.02
N SER A 26 -17.07 -32.12 0.94
CA SER A 26 -18.47 -31.79 1.23
C SER A 26 -19.20 -31.15 0.04
N TRP A 27 -18.47 -30.63 -0.93
CA TRP A 27 -19.02 -30.13 -2.18
C TRP A 27 -19.79 -31.20 -2.96
N PHE A 28 -19.39 -32.45 -2.86
CA PHE A 28 -20.02 -33.54 -3.57
C PHE A 28 -21.19 -34.17 -2.78
N ASN A 29 -21.26 -33.97 -1.48
CA ASN A 29 -22.29 -34.49 -0.58
C ASN A 29 -22.69 -35.94 -0.88
N THR A 30 -21.68 -36.76 -1.09
CA THR A 30 -21.90 -38.17 -1.43
C THR A 30 -22.24 -38.98 -0.19
N LYS A 31 -22.93 -40.11 -0.39
CA LYS A 31 -23.15 -41.07 0.70
C LYS A 31 -21.84 -41.51 1.33
N ASP A 32 -20.83 -41.73 0.51
CA ASP A 32 -19.51 -42.17 0.98
C ASP A 32 -18.88 -41.17 1.94
N TYR A 33 -18.99 -39.87 1.63
CA TYR A 33 -18.53 -38.83 2.55
C TYR A 33 -19.24 -38.88 3.90
N ILE A 34 -20.57 -38.94 3.89
CA ILE A 34 -21.37 -38.96 5.11
C ILE A 34 -21.11 -40.23 5.94
N HIS A 35 -21.09 -41.41 5.30
CA HIS A 35 -20.76 -42.66 5.95
C HIS A 35 -19.38 -42.61 6.58
N LYS A 36 -18.37 -42.15 5.84
CA LYS A 36 -17.03 -42.08 6.35
C LYS A 36 -16.91 -41.14 7.56
N CYS A 37 -17.59 -40.01 7.52
CA CYS A 37 -17.64 -39.11 8.68
C CYS A 37 -18.25 -39.81 9.91
N LEU A 38 -19.35 -40.51 9.73
CA LEU A 38 -20.02 -41.26 10.83
C LEU A 38 -19.12 -42.39 11.34
N ASP A 39 -18.48 -43.15 10.46
CA ASP A 39 -17.58 -44.25 10.80
C ASP A 39 -16.35 -43.77 11.57
N THR A 40 -15.90 -42.54 11.33
CA THR A 40 -14.79 -41.91 12.07
C THR A 40 -15.24 -41.20 13.33
N GLY A 41 -16.54 -41.29 13.70
CA GLY A 41 -17.09 -40.73 14.92
C GLY A 41 -17.55 -39.27 14.82
N ILE A 42 -17.62 -38.71 13.63
CA ILE A 42 -18.16 -37.36 13.40
C ILE A 42 -19.68 -37.48 13.35
N GLN A 43 -20.35 -37.13 14.44
CA GLN A 43 -21.80 -37.35 14.61
C GLN A 43 -22.66 -36.41 13.75
N HIS A 44 -22.16 -35.26 13.40
CA HIS A 44 -22.89 -34.24 12.64
C HIS A 44 -22.05 -33.78 11.41
N PRO A 45 -21.97 -34.58 10.37
CA PRO A 45 -21.24 -34.20 9.16
C PRO A 45 -21.77 -32.90 8.54
N VAL A 46 -20.89 -32.03 8.09
CA VAL A 46 -21.23 -30.76 7.45
C VAL A 46 -21.21 -30.91 5.95
N GLY A 47 -22.33 -30.58 5.29
CA GLY A 47 -22.41 -30.38 3.85
C GLY A 47 -22.48 -28.90 3.52
N MET A 48 -22.00 -28.50 2.36
CA MET A 48 -22.12 -27.12 1.89
C MET A 48 -23.36 -26.96 1.02
N CYS A 49 -24.19 -25.97 1.27
CA CYS A 49 -25.40 -25.72 0.49
C CYS A 49 -25.35 -24.43 -0.35
N ILE A 50 -24.26 -23.69 -0.30
CA ILE A 50 -24.03 -22.52 -1.15
C ILE A 50 -22.66 -22.66 -1.81
N GLN A 51 -22.63 -22.57 -3.11
CA GLN A 51 -21.38 -22.59 -3.87
C GLN A 51 -20.77 -21.21 -3.95
N ASP A 52 -19.46 -21.17 -3.96
CA ASP A 52 -18.66 -20.01 -4.28
C ASP A 52 -18.97 -19.51 -5.69
N ALA A 53 -19.08 -18.18 -5.83
CA ALA A 53 -19.32 -17.48 -7.09
C ALA A 53 -20.62 -17.83 -7.85
N ALA A 54 -21.60 -18.41 -7.20
CA ALA A 54 -22.92 -18.71 -7.77
C ALA A 54 -22.87 -19.38 -9.17
N TRP A 55 -21.97 -20.34 -9.34
CA TRP A 55 -21.80 -21.04 -10.60
C TRP A 55 -23.01 -21.90 -10.94
N SER A 56 -23.28 -22.11 -12.23
CA SER A 56 -24.44 -22.83 -12.74
C SER A 56 -24.55 -24.29 -12.28
N HIS A 57 -23.49 -24.85 -11.72
CA HIS A 57 -23.42 -26.16 -11.11
C HIS A 57 -23.42 -26.11 -9.58
N GLY A 58 -23.87 -24.99 -9.04
CA GLY A 58 -23.85 -24.74 -7.62
C GLY A 58 -24.67 -25.70 -6.80
N TRP A 59 -24.39 -25.67 -5.52
CA TRP A 59 -25.02 -26.46 -4.49
C TRP A 59 -26.50 -26.17 -4.27
N ASP A 60 -26.97 -24.99 -4.75
CA ASP A 60 -28.37 -24.66 -4.90
C ASP A 60 -29.12 -25.63 -5.81
N LYS A 61 -28.39 -26.36 -6.64
CA LYS A 61 -28.88 -27.45 -7.49
C LYS A 61 -28.41 -28.83 -7.03
N GLY A 62 -27.87 -28.89 -5.83
CA GLY A 62 -27.44 -30.16 -5.24
C GLY A 62 -28.58 -31.17 -5.11
N PRO A 63 -28.26 -32.45 -5.06
CA PRO A 63 -29.25 -33.53 -5.09
C PRO A 63 -30.23 -33.53 -3.91
N TRP A 64 -30.01 -32.70 -2.91
CA TRP A 64 -30.95 -32.56 -1.76
C TRP A 64 -31.93 -31.38 -1.92
N LEU A 65 -31.77 -30.52 -2.92
CA LEU A 65 -32.69 -29.40 -3.16
C LEU A 65 -33.80 -29.84 -4.13
N GLY A 66 -34.90 -30.28 -3.62
CA GLY A 66 -36.12 -30.51 -4.38
C GLY A 66 -36.20 -31.81 -5.17
N GLN A 67 -35.31 -32.77 -4.93
CA GLN A 67 -35.39 -34.12 -5.49
C GLN A 67 -35.35 -35.17 -4.40
N ASP A 68 -35.71 -36.38 -4.73
CA ASP A 68 -35.88 -37.52 -3.84
C ASP A 68 -34.89 -37.55 -2.66
N THR A 69 -35.31 -36.91 -1.58
CA THR A 69 -34.56 -36.85 -0.31
C THR A 69 -34.36 -38.22 0.30
N ALA A 70 -35.06 -39.24 -0.17
CA ALA A 70 -34.88 -40.62 0.26
C ALA A 70 -33.55 -41.22 -0.20
N ALA A 71 -32.90 -40.64 -1.18
CA ALA A 71 -31.56 -41.06 -1.61
C ALA A 71 -30.44 -40.50 -0.69
N TYR A 72 -30.75 -39.51 0.15
CA TYR A 72 -29.78 -38.85 1.03
C TYR A 72 -30.23 -39.07 2.49
N TYR A 73 -29.27 -38.84 3.38
CA TYR A 73 -29.55 -39.03 4.81
C TYR A 73 -30.57 -38.03 5.31
N THR A 74 -31.63 -38.55 5.89
CA THR A 74 -32.58 -37.79 6.70
C THR A 74 -32.40 -38.16 8.17
N PRO A 75 -32.48 -37.20 9.07
CA PRO A 75 -32.82 -35.81 8.84
C PRO A 75 -31.62 -34.95 8.46
N THR A 76 -31.72 -34.23 7.33
CA THR A 76 -30.80 -33.16 6.97
C THR A 76 -31.41 -31.82 7.39
N ALA A 77 -30.63 -30.98 8.08
CA ALA A 77 -31.09 -29.66 8.50
C ALA A 77 -30.21 -28.57 7.92
N TYR A 78 -30.85 -27.51 7.41
CA TYR A 78 -30.14 -26.28 7.02
C TYR A 78 -29.97 -25.42 8.27
N LYS A 79 -28.71 -25.06 8.56
CA LYS A 79 -28.36 -24.23 9.71
C LYS A 79 -27.36 -23.17 9.34
N THR A 80 -27.40 -22.05 10.04
CA THR A 80 -26.27 -21.14 10.06
C THR A 80 -25.11 -21.77 10.84
N TRP A 81 -23.88 -21.34 10.60
CA TRP A 81 -22.72 -21.77 11.41
C TRP A 81 -22.95 -21.56 12.92
N ARG A 82 -23.55 -20.42 13.29
CA ARG A 82 -23.88 -20.14 14.69
C ARG A 82 -24.75 -21.22 15.29
N ASN A 83 -25.87 -21.52 14.63
CA ASN A 83 -26.83 -22.52 15.14
C ASN A 83 -26.23 -23.93 15.12
N TYR A 84 -25.45 -24.24 14.07
CA TYR A 84 -24.75 -25.53 14.00
C TYR A 84 -23.79 -25.71 15.20
N ILE A 85 -22.95 -24.72 15.47
CA ILE A 85 -21.99 -24.75 16.58
C ILE A 85 -22.72 -24.85 17.93
N GLN A 86 -23.83 -24.12 18.12
CA GLN A 86 -24.61 -24.15 19.34
C GLN A 86 -25.28 -25.50 19.57
N ASP A 87 -25.84 -26.11 18.54
CA ASP A 87 -26.62 -27.33 18.65
C ASP A 87 -25.78 -28.60 18.56
N CYS A 88 -24.64 -28.55 17.90
CA CYS A 88 -23.84 -29.70 17.50
C CYS A 88 -22.45 -29.72 18.10
N SER A 89 -22.09 -28.81 18.99
CA SER A 89 -20.78 -28.79 19.63
C SER A 89 -20.65 -29.94 20.64
N VAL A 90 -20.10 -31.05 20.21
CA VAL A 90 -19.95 -32.27 21.00
C VAL A 90 -18.51 -32.68 21.23
N GLY A 91 -17.57 -31.97 20.82
CA GLY A 91 -16.18 -32.33 20.98
C GLY A 91 -15.39 -31.24 21.65
N THR A 92 -14.55 -31.58 22.55
CA THR A 92 -13.66 -30.64 23.21
C THR A 92 -12.22 -31.04 22.97
N THR A 93 -11.81 -30.98 21.73
CA THR A 93 -10.38 -30.76 21.45
C THR A 93 -10.13 -29.30 21.65
N GLN A 94 -9.22 -28.96 22.53
CA GLN A 94 -8.76 -27.61 22.71
C GLN A 94 -7.37 -27.52 22.10
N ASP A 95 -7.24 -26.74 21.05
CA ASP A 95 -5.96 -26.40 20.43
C ASP A 95 -5.67 -24.93 20.62
N ASP A 96 -4.43 -24.61 20.95
CA ASP A 96 -3.96 -23.24 20.99
C ASP A 96 -3.41 -22.86 19.61
N TRP A 97 -4.07 -21.89 18.99
CA TRP A 97 -3.71 -21.43 17.65
C TRP A 97 -3.05 -20.06 17.75
N HIS A 98 -1.85 -19.97 17.20
CA HIS A 98 -1.08 -18.74 17.13
C HIS A 98 -0.97 -18.29 15.68
N PHE A 99 -1.84 -17.36 15.29
CA PHE A 99 -1.78 -16.71 14.00
C PHE A 99 -1.21 -15.31 14.14
N SER A 100 -0.34 -14.94 13.20
CA SER A 100 0.00 -13.55 12.94
C SER A 100 -0.63 -13.10 11.62
N GLN A 101 -0.68 -11.81 11.39
CA GLN A 101 -1.05 -11.26 10.09
C GLN A 101 -0.07 -11.73 9.00
N GLU A 102 1.18 -12.03 9.37
CA GLU A 102 2.17 -12.63 8.49
C GLU A 102 1.68 -13.95 7.89
N ASP A 103 1.11 -14.83 8.70
CA ASP A 103 0.63 -16.13 8.24
C ASP A 103 -0.53 -15.96 7.25
N VAL A 104 -1.42 -15.01 7.50
CA VAL A 104 -2.54 -14.70 6.61
C VAL A 104 -2.05 -14.09 5.30
N LEU A 105 -1.23 -13.05 5.36
CA LEU A 105 -0.73 -12.35 4.17
C LEU A 105 0.21 -13.23 3.33
N GLY A 106 1.09 -14.00 3.98
CA GLY A 106 1.99 -14.93 3.30
C GLY A 106 1.26 -16.08 2.61
N GLY A 107 0.07 -16.43 3.11
CA GLY A 107 -0.75 -17.50 2.57
C GLY A 107 -1.73 -17.09 1.48
N LEU A 108 -2.00 -15.81 1.34
CA LEU A 108 -2.88 -15.29 0.30
C LEU A 108 -2.19 -15.37 -1.07
N MET A 109 -2.27 -16.54 -1.69
CA MET A 109 -1.72 -16.80 -3.02
C MET A 109 -2.14 -15.74 -4.05
N TRP A 110 -3.28 -15.12 -3.85
CA TRP A 110 -3.85 -14.11 -4.73
C TRP A 110 -3.06 -12.80 -4.75
N GLY A 111 -2.35 -12.45 -3.67
CA GLY A 111 -1.61 -11.20 -3.58
C GLY A 111 -0.42 -11.09 -4.52
N THR A 112 0.09 -12.19 -5.03
CA THR A 112 1.20 -12.21 -5.98
C THR A 112 0.76 -12.30 -7.44
N GLN A 113 -0.54 -12.46 -7.69
CA GLN A 113 -1.13 -12.67 -9.01
C GLN A 113 -2.24 -11.68 -9.27
N VAL A 114 -1.88 -10.45 -9.34
CA VAL A 114 -2.85 -9.39 -9.60
C VAL A 114 -2.42 -8.59 -10.81
N MET A 115 -3.38 -8.06 -11.52
CA MET A 115 -3.11 -7.10 -12.57
C MET A 115 -2.61 -5.80 -11.95
N GLN A 116 -1.32 -5.53 -12.07
CA GLN A 116 -0.59 -4.48 -11.37
C GLN A 116 -1.27 -3.11 -11.39
N ARG A 117 -1.76 -2.69 -12.57
CA ARG A 117 -2.39 -1.38 -12.69
C ARG A 117 -3.65 -1.22 -11.83
N LEU A 118 -4.43 -2.30 -11.64
CA LEU A 118 -5.65 -2.24 -10.83
C LEU A 118 -5.33 -1.97 -9.36
N ALA A 119 -4.28 -2.60 -8.85
CA ALA A 119 -3.82 -2.34 -7.49
C ALA A 119 -3.44 -0.86 -7.29
N GLY A 120 -2.80 -0.24 -8.29
CA GLY A 120 -2.49 1.19 -8.29
C GLY A 120 -3.75 2.07 -8.33
N GLU A 121 -4.68 1.80 -9.25
CA GLU A 121 -5.95 2.52 -9.36
C GLU A 121 -6.75 2.47 -8.05
N VAL A 122 -6.83 1.30 -7.43
CA VAL A 122 -7.53 1.10 -6.15
C VAL A 122 -6.84 1.84 -5.00
N ARG A 123 -5.51 1.81 -4.92
CA ARG A 123 -4.78 2.52 -3.85
C ARG A 123 -4.98 4.04 -3.95
N VAL A 124 -4.99 4.60 -5.14
CA VAL A 124 -5.28 6.04 -5.35
C VAL A 124 -6.68 6.37 -4.86
N ALA A 125 -7.68 5.54 -5.19
CA ALA A 125 -9.06 5.75 -4.76
C ALA A 125 -9.24 5.59 -3.23
N GLU A 126 -8.59 4.60 -2.62
CA GLU A 126 -8.57 4.38 -1.17
C GLU A 126 -8.03 5.61 -0.42
N ASN A 127 -6.84 6.07 -0.81
CA ASN A 127 -6.23 7.24 -0.18
C ASN A 127 -7.06 8.52 -0.39
N ALA A 128 -7.73 8.63 -1.55
CA ALA A 128 -8.55 9.80 -1.87
C ALA A 128 -9.80 9.88 -0.99
N ILE A 129 -10.55 8.78 -0.81
CA ILE A 129 -11.80 8.80 -0.02
C ILE A 129 -11.52 8.99 1.48
N VAL A 130 -10.50 8.36 2.02
CA VAL A 130 -10.09 8.54 3.43
C VAL A 130 -9.76 10.01 3.71
N ARG A 131 -8.96 10.62 2.83
CA ARG A 131 -8.63 12.05 2.96
C ARG A 131 -9.84 12.95 2.77
N ALA A 132 -10.75 12.61 1.86
CA ALA A 132 -11.97 13.38 1.61
C ALA A 132 -12.91 13.40 2.83
N GLU A 133 -13.11 12.27 3.50
CA GLU A 133 -13.89 12.20 4.75
C GLU A 133 -13.29 13.10 5.85
N LYS A 134 -11.97 13.02 6.06
CA LYS A 134 -11.28 13.85 7.05
C LYS A 134 -11.42 15.34 6.72
N MET A 135 -11.27 15.72 5.46
CA MET A 135 -11.47 17.12 5.03
C MET A 135 -12.92 17.59 5.19
N ALA A 136 -13.90 16.74 4.90
CA ALA A 136 -15.31 17.02 5.15
C ALA A 136 -15.59 17.22 6.65
N ALA A 137 -14.97 16.37 7.50
CA ALA A 137 -15.11 16.50 8.94
C ALA A 137 -14.55 17.83 9.48
N TYR A 138 -13.40 18.28 8.96
CA TYR A 138 -12.87 19.61 9.28
C TYR A 138 -13.81 20.74 8.84
N ALA A 139 -14.27 20.69 7.60
CA ALA A 139 -15.16 21.73 7.06
C ALA A 139 -16.50 21.77 7.83
N ARG A 140 -17.02 20.61 8.24
CA ARG A 140 -18.22 20.56 9.07
C ARG A 140 -17.96 21.16 10.46
N LEU A 141 -16.87 20.79 11.11
CA LEU A 141 -16.53 21.25 12.44
C LEU A 141 -16.30 22.76 12.50
N TYR A 142 -15.52 23.30 11.56
CA TYR A 142 -15.10 24.71 11.59
C TYR A 142 -16.04 25.66 10.86
N LYS A 143 -16.78 25.18 9.87
CA LYS A 143 -17.60 26.00 8.97
C LYS A 143 -19.04 25.51 8.79
N GLY A 144 -19.44 24.45 9.50
CA GLY A 144 -20.81 23.93 9.43
C GLY A 144 -21.15 23.26 8.10
N MET A 145 -20.18 22.74 7.37
CA MET A 145 -20.43 22.02 6.10
C MET A 145 -21.44 20.90 6.31
N GLU A 146 -22.38 20.77 5.41
CA GLU A 146 -23.29 19.62 5.40
C GLU A 146 -22.51 18.32 5.15
N TRP A 147 -22.85 17.25 5.90
CA TRP A 147 -22.24 15.95 5.68
C TRP A 147 -22.79 15.31 4.40
N LEU A 148 -21.92 15.08 3.43
CA LEU A 148 -22.28 14.62 2.09
C LEU A 148 -22.46 13.09 2.06
N THR A 149 -23.40 12.56 2.83
CA THR A 149 -23.61 11.12 3.05
C THR A 149 -23.67 10.33 1.75
N GLU A 150 -24.51 10.74 0.80
CA GLU A 150 -24.71 10.01 -0.46
C GLU A 150 -23.41 9.87 -1.28
N ARG A 151 -22.59 10.93 -1.34
CA ARG A 151 -21.32 10.91 -2.07
C ARG A 151 -20.26 10.05 -1.37
N ILE A 152 -20.22 10.13 -0.06
CA ILE A 152 -19.30 9.34 0.77
C ILE A 152 -19.66 7.86 0.65
N ASP A 153 -20.93 7.50 0.81
CA ASP A 153 -21.43 6.13 0.72
C ASP A 153 -21.20 5.53 -0.67
N GLU A 154 -21.48 6.31 -1.74
CA GLU A 154 -21.20 5.85 -3.10
C GLU A 154 -19.70 5.66 -3.34
N GLY A 155 -18.86 6.59 -2.88
CA GLY A 155 -17.41 6.48 -2.96
C GLY A 155 -16.87 5.24 -2.26
N TRP A 156 -17.32 4.97 -1.03
CA TRP A 156 -16.94 3.76 -0.30
C TRP A 156 -17.47 2.49 -0.96
N ARG A 157 -18.73 2.47 -1.41
CA ARG A 157 -19.31 1.32 -2.08
C ARG A 157 -18.51 0.93 -3.34
N THR A 158 -18.20 1.89 -4.18
CA THR A 158 -17.45 1.63 -5.42
C THR A 158 -16.00 1.23 -5.13
N LEU A 159 -15.36 1.82 -4.11
CA LEU A 159 -14.04 1.37 -3.65
C LEU A 159 -14.08 -0.09 -3.18
N LEU A 160 -14.99 -0.46 -2.28
CA LEU A 160 -15.09 -1.82 -1.74
C LEU A 160 -15.37 -2.85 -2.83
N LEU A 161 -16.22 -2.53 -3.81
CA LEU A 161 -16.44 -3.36 -5.00
C LEU A 161 -15.15 -3.54 -5.80
N SER A 162 -14.37 -2.48 -5.98
CA SER A 162 -13.10 -2.53 -6.72
C SER A 162 -12.01 -3.34 -6.02
N GLN A 163 -12.14 -3.60 -4.71
CA GLN A 163 -11.21 -4.38 -3.90
C GLN A 163 -11.55 -5.89 -3.88
N HIS A 164 -12.59 -6.32 -4.58
CA HIS A 164 -12.91 -7.74 -4.66
C HIS A 164 -11.79 -8.50 -5.38
N HIS A 165 -11.29 -9.57 -4.76
CA HIS A 165 -10.11 -10.29 -5.25
C HIS A 165 -10.28 -10.86 -6.68
N ASP A 166 -11.47 -11.33 -7.06
CA ASP A 166 -11.71 -11.85 -8.42
C ASP A 166 -11.53 -10.79 -9.51
N CYS A 167 -11.80 -9.53 -9.21
CA CYS A 167 -11.56 -8.45 -10.16
C CYS A 167 -10.07 -8.30 -10.50
N TRP A 168 -9.20 -8.70 -9.60
CA TRP A 168 -7.74 -8.55 -9.72
C TRP A 168 -7.06 -9.80 -10.29
N ILE A 169 -7.55 -11.00 -9.91
CA ILE A 169 -6.92 -12.26 -10.28
C ILE A 169 -7.47 -12.85 -11.58
N VAL A 170 -8.70 -12.49 -11.97
CA VAL A 170 -9.32 -12.86 -13.24
C VAL A 170 -9.85 -11.63 -14.00
N PRO A 171 -8.98 -10.62 -14.22
CA PRO A 171 -9.39 -9.30 -14.70
C PRO A 171 -10.04 -9.31 -16.09
N TYR A 172 -9.84 -10.38 -16.86
CA TYR A 172 -10.37 -10.52 -18.23
C TYR A 172 -11.73 -11.18 -18.30
N ASN A 173 -12.23 -11.70 -17.17
CA ASN A 173 -13.59 -12.22 -17.13
C ASN A 173 -14.59 -11.09 -17.33
N GLN A 174 -15.67 -11.38 -18.06
CA GLN A 174 -16.70 -10.40 -18.36
C GLN A 174 -17.88 -10.53 -17.39
N LEU A 175 -18.28 -9.42 -16.82
CA LEU A 175 -19.51 -9.34 -16.06
C LEU A 175 -20.69 -9.20 -17.03
N GLN A 176 -21.56 -10.20 -17.04
CA GLN A 176 -22.77 -10.21 -17.88
C GLN A 176 -22.54 -9.86 -19.38
N GLY A 177 -21.36 -10.23 -19.89
CA GLY A 177 -21.05 -10.19 -21.33
C GLY A 177 -20.73 -8.83 -21.94
N LYS A 178 -20.45 -7.78 -21.13
CA LYS A 178 -20.20 -6.43 -21.68
C LYS A 178 -18.84 -5.85 -21.35
N LYS A 179 -18.46 -5.80 -20.07
CA LYS A 179 -17.18 -5.24 -19.61
C LYS A 179 -16.38 -6.33 -18.88
N THR A 180 -15.07 -6.24 -18.99
CA THR A 180 -14.18 -7.04 -18.17
C THR A 180 -14.17 -6.52 -16.72
N TRP A 181 -13.76 -7.36 -15.78
CA TRP A 181 -13.54 -6.90 -14.40
C TRP A 181 -12.54 -5.75 -14.35
N ALA A 182 -11.48 -5.79 -15.15
CA ALA A 182 -10.49 -4.72 -15.20
C ALA A 182 -11.12 -3.37 -15.60
N GLU A 183 -11.94 -3.33 -16.64
CA GLU A 183 -12.66 -2.13 -17.06
C GLU A 183 -13.65 -1.66 -16.00
N THR A 184 -14.31 -2.59 -15.33
CA THR A 184 -15.27 -2.28 -14.28
C THR A 184 -14.59 -1.68 -13.04
N VAL A 185 -13.42 -2.20 -12.64
CA VAL A 185 -12.62 -1.62 -11.55
C VAL A 185 -12.18 -0.20 -11.89
N THR A 186 -11.75 0.06 -13.12
CA THR A 186 -11.39 1.42 -13.56
C THR A 186 -12.57 2.38 -13.47
N ASP A 187 -13.78 1.94 -13.84
CA ASP A 187 -14.99 2.75 -13.68
C ASP A 187 -15.29 3.04 -12.20
N TRP A 188 -15.27 2.01 -11.34
CA TRP A 188 -15.57 2.16 -9.92
C TRP A 188 -14.58 3.07 -9.20
N THR A 189 -13.28 2.89 -9.43
CA THR A 189 -12.26 3.78 -8.86
C THR A 189 -12.38 5.19 -9.39
N GLY A 190 -12.80 5.35 -10.65
CA GLY A 190 -13.14 6.65 -11.24
C GLY A 190 -14.26 7.37 -10.48
N VAL A 191 -15.35 6.66 -10.13
CA VAL A 191 -16.45 7.20 -9.31
C VAL A 191 -15.96 7.59 -7.92
N THR A 192 -15.20 6.73 -7.25
CA THR A 192 -14.61 7.03 -5.93
C THR A 192 -13.77 8.30 -5.98
N ASN A 193 -12.87 8.41 -6.96
CA ASN A 193 -11.99 9.57 -7.12
C ASN A 193 -12.76 10.86 -7.43
N GLN A 194 -13.81 10.79 -8.25
CA GLN A 194 -14.66 11.94 -8.56
C GLN A 194 -15.40 12.45 -7.32
N ASN A 195 -16.04 11.55 -6.56
CA ASN A 195 -16.71 11.92 -5.32
C ASN A 195 -15.74 12.50 -4.30
N SER A 196 -14.58 11.87 -4.12
CA SER A 196 -13.52 12.35 -3.20
C SER A 196 -13.05 13.75 -3.56
N ARG A 197 -12.80 14.03 -4.84
CA ARG A 197 -12.41 15.36 -5.31
C ARG A 197 -13.47 16.39 -5.02
N GLN A 198 -14.74 16.11 -5.34
CA GLN A 198 -15.84 17.04 -5.09
C GLN A 198 -16.03 17.34 -3.59
N ILE A 199 -15.85 16.33 -2.72
CA ILE A 199 -15.91 16.51 -1.27
C ILE A 199 -14.78 17.45 -0.81
N ILE A 200 -13.55 17.22 -1.28
CA ILE A 200 -12.38 18.04 -0.93
C ILE A 200 -12.56 19.48 -1.44
N ASP A 201 -12.99 19.66 -2.67
CA ASP A 201 -13.19 20.98 -3.27
C ASP A 201 -14.27 21.79 -2.51
N ASN A 202 -15.38 21.15 -2.13
CA ASN A 202 -16.40 21.76 -1.29
C ASN A 202 -15.86 22.15 0.08
N ALA A 203 -15.08 21.26 0.72
CA ALA A 203 -14.46 21.54 2.00
C ALA A 203 -13.48 22.73 1.92
N LEU A 204 -12.61 22.73 0.91
CA LEU A 204 -11.63 23.82 0.72
C LEU A 204 -12.28 25.15 0.40
N SER A 205 -13.38 25.16 -0.36
CA SER A 205 -14.12 26.38 -0.67
C SER A 205 -14.69 27.07 0.59
N LEU A 206 -15.07 26.29 1.60
CA LEU A 206 -15.57 26.79 2.90
C LEU A 206 -14.46 27.13 3.88
N LEU A 207 -13.37 26.35 3.86
CA LEU A 207 -12.28 26.48 4.84
C LEU A 207 -11.35 27.66 4.55
N LYS A 208 -11.21 28.12 3.30
CA LYS A 208 -10.48 29.35 2.99
C LYS A 208 -11.28 30.58 3.47
N GLU A 209 -10.59 31.53 4.07
CA GLU A 209 -11.29 32.71 4.63
C GLU A 209 -11.76 33.69 3.56
N LYS A 210 -10.98 33.88 2.50
CA LYS A 210 -11.27 34.83 1.40
C LYS A 210 -10.81 34.28 0.07
N GLU A 211 -11.48 34.68 -0.99
CA GLU A 211 -11.02 34.45 -2.36
C GLU A 211 -9.78 35.29 -2.67
N GLY A 212 -8.83 34.73 -3.40
CA GLY A 212 -7.62 35.42 -3.84
C GLY A 212 -6.41 34.48 -3.95
N GLU A 213 -5.25 35.09 -4.10
CA GLU A 213 -4.01 34.35 -4.43
C GLU A 213 -2.82 34.79 -3.54
N SER A 214 -3.05 35.44 -2.42
CA SER A 214 -1.99 36.00 -1.57
C SER A 214 -1.66 35.16 -0.32
N THR A 215 -2.51 34.18 -0.01
CA THR A 215 -2.38 33.29 1.14
C THR A 215 -2.55 31.84 0.72
N VAL A 216 -1.74 30.94 1.28
CA VAL A 216 -1.93 29.48 1.16
C VAL A 216 -2.47 28.95 2.47
N TYR A 217 -3.55 28.23 2.42
CA TYR A 217 -4.11 27.44 3.51
C TYR A 217 -3.67 26.00 3.35
N VAL A 218 -3.07 25.43 4.38
CA VAL A 218 -2.55 24.05 4.40
C VAL A 218 -3.22 23.28 5.52
N TYR A 219 -3.75 22.11 5.20
CA TYR A 219 -4.47 21.22 6.11
C TYR A 219 -3.72 19.91 6.29
N ASN A 220 -3.66 19.46 7.53
CA ASN A 220 -3.06 18.20 7.96
C ASN A 220 -4.13 17.24 8.44
N THR A 221 -4.36 16.17 7.71
CA THR A 221 -5.35 15.13 8.01
C THR A 221 -4.83 14.02 8.91
N LEU A 222 -3.58 14.13 9.41
CA LEU A 222 -2.97 13.13 10.30
C LEU A 222 -2.91 13.63 11.74
N ALA A 223 -2.84 12.69 12.69
CA ALA A 223 -2.73 12.99 14.12
C ALA A 223 -1.31 13.37 14.58
N THR A 224 -0.37 13.54 13.68
CA THR A 224 1.01 13.92 13.96
C THR A 224 1.32 15.31 13.44
N ASP A 225 2.15 16.07 14.17
CA ASP A 225 2.68 17.33 13.65
C ASP A 225 3.52 17.08 12.41
N ARG A 226 3.35 17.91 11.38
CA ARG A 226 4.04 17.75 10.09
C ARG A 226 4.94 18.93 9.80
N ASN A 227 6.11 18.63 9.21
CA ASN A 227 7.06 19.59 8.66
C ASN A 227 7.59 19.05 7.34
N GLU A 228 6.87 19.28 6.26
CA GLU A 228 7.07 18.63 4.95
C GLU A 228 6.85 19.58 3.80
N LEU A 229 7.25 19.14 2.60
CA LEU A 229 6.89 19.85 1.38
C LEU A 229 5.40 19.72 1.11
N VAL A 230 4.79 20.84 0.80
CA VAL A 230 3.43 20.93 0.27
C VAL A 230 3.46 21.58 -1.10
N ALA A 231 2.63 21.08 -2.00
CA ALA A 231 2.41 21.64 -3.31
C ALA A 231 1.06 22.35 -3.36
N VAL A 232 1.03 23.58 -3.86
CA VAL A 232 -0.20 24.31 -4.13
C VAL A 232 -0.26 24.66 -5.61
N GLU A 233 -1.42 24.43 -6.22
CA GLU A 233 -1.67 24.85 -7.61
C GLU A 233 -1.70 26.37 -7.67
N VAL A 234 -1.02 26.93 -8.67
CA VAL A 234 -0.88 28.37 -8.84
C VAL A 234 -1.06 28.77 -10.30
N PRO A 235 -1.48 30.03 -10.58
CA PRO A 235 -1.64 30.51 -11.94
C PRO A 235 -0.34 30.36 -12.75
N VAL A 236 -0.48 29.97 -14.02
CA VAL A 236 0.66 29.82 -14.93
C VAL A 236 1.45 31.13 -15.10
N SER A 237 0.77 32.28 -14.98
CA SER A 237 1.38 33.61 -15.02
C SER A 237 2.45 33.84 -13.94
N TRP A 238 2.44 33.06 -12.89
CA TRP A 238 3.42 33.18 -11.79
C TRP A 238 4.81 32.65 -12.14
N ARG A 239 4.92 31.82 -13.19
CA ARG A 239 6.20 31.16 -13.60
C ARG A 239 7.35 32.13 -13.91
N ASN A 240 7.05 33.36 -14.26
CA ASN A 240 8.06 34.36 -14.65
C ASN A 240 8.65 35.12 -13.45
N SER A 241 8.37 34.68 -12.24
CA SER A 241 8.86 35.31 -11.01
C SER A 241 9.32 34.27 -10.01
N ASP A 242 10.31 34.62 -9.19
CA ASP A 242 10.64 33.85 -8.01
C ASP A 242 9.68 34.20 -6.86
N TRP A 243 9.37 33.24 -6.02
CA TRP A 243 8.40 33.37 -4.94
C TRP A 243 8.99 32.92 -3.61
N VAL A 244 8.54 33.52 -2.54
CA VAL A 244 8.87 33.17 -1.16
C VAL A 244 7.58 33.05 -0.36
N VAL A 245 7.58 32.13 0.57
CA VAL A 245 6.45 31.91 1.47
C VAL A 245 6.81 32.37 2.86
N LEU A 246 5.93 33.11 3.51
CA LEU A 246 6.11 33.64 4.87
C LEU A 246 5.19 32.91 5.84
N ASP A 247 5.75 32.41 6.94
CA ASP A 247 4.95 31.90 8.05
C ASP A 247 4.34 33.01 8.90
N LYS A 248 3.56 32.66 9.92
CA LYS A 248 2.89 33.60 10.82
C LYS A 248 3.83 34.49 11.64
N GLN A 249 5.11 34.11 11.73
CA GLN A 249 6.17 34.92 12.36
C GLN A 249 6.90 35.84 11.35
N GLY A 250 6.51 35.78 10.07
CA GLY A 250 7.19 36.50 9.00
C GLY A 250 8.50 35.84 8.53
N LYS A 251 8.79 34.62 8.96
CA LYS A 251 9.99 33.90 8.55
C LYS A 251 9.83 33.43 7.10
N LYS A 252 10.81 33.80 6.28
CA LYS A 252 10.87 33.41 4.87
C LYS A 252 11.21 31.94 4.72
N GLN A 253 10.42 31.23 3.90
CA GLN A 253 10.66 29.86 3.47
C GLN A 253 10.92 29.86 1.97
N PRO A 254 11.93 29.11 1.47
CA PRO A 254 12.15 28.99 0.04
C PRO A 254 10.96 28.31 -0.63
N ALA A 255 10.73 28.68 -1.89
CA ALA A 255 9.75 28.03 -2.74
C ALA A 255 10.42 27.53 -4.02
N GLN A 256 9.89 26.46 -4.57
CA GLN A 256 10.41 25.83 -5.80
C GLN A 256 9.25 25.44 -6.70
N TRP A 257 9.44 25.66 -8.00
CA TRP A 257 8.47 25.27 -9.01
C TRP A 257 8.45 23.76 -9.24
N LEU A 258 7.27 23.23 -9.50
CA LEU A 258 7.03 21.88 -9.99
C LEU A 258 5.98 21.94 -11.09
N THR A 259 6.19 21.17 -12.15
CA THR A 259 5.16 20.95 -13.17
C THR A 259 4.85 19.47 -13.23
N GLU A 260 3.59 19.12 -12.95
CA GLU A 260 3.08 17.76 -13.06
C GLU A 260 1.83 17.79 -13.92
N ASP A 261 1.72 16.91 -14.90
CA ASP A 261 0.57 16.78 -15.80
C ASP A 261 0.10 18.10 -16.42
N GLY A 262 1.06 18.98 -16.72
CA GLY A 262 0.79 20.32 -17.27
C GLY A 262 0.32 21.35 -16.25
N ILE A 263 0.10 20.99 -15.00
CA ILE A 263 -0.31 21.87 -13.92
C ILE A 263 0.90 22.50 -13.26
N SER A 264 0.85 23.81 -13.06
CA SER A 264 1.90 24.56 -12.36
C SER A 264 1.63 24.53 -10.85
N LYS A 265 2.63 24.07 -10.10
CA LYS A 265 2.57 24.01 -8.64
C LYS A 265 3.76 24.77 -8.05
N LEU A 266 3.49 25.43 -6.92
CA LEU A 266 4.54 26.02 -6.07
C LEU A 266 4.72 25.14 -4.85
N LEU A 267 5.93 24.67 -4.61
CA LEU A 267 6.29 23.87 -3.46
C LEU A 267 6.97 24.74 -2.41
N PHE A 268 6.68 24.49 -1.15
CA PHE A 268 7.38 25.07 -0.01
C PHE A 268 7.28 24.12 1.19
N ARG A 269 8.10 24.36 2.22
CA ARG A 269 8.04 23.57 3.44
C ARG A 269 7.01 24.16 4.40
N ALA A 270 6.00 23.38 4.74
CA ALA A 270 4.95 23.77 5.66
C ALA A 270 5.09 23.06 7.01
N GLN A 271 4.91 23.81 8.09
CA GLN A 271 4.77 23.29 9.45
C GLN A 271 3.30 23.37 9.83
N VAL A 272 2.65 22.22 9.95
CA VAL A 272 1.22 22.12 10.21
C VAL A 272 1.00 21.23 11.42
N PRO A 273 0.29 21.71 12.46
CA PRO A 273 0.03 20.92 13.66
C PRO A 273 -0.83 19.70 13.37
N SER A 274 -0.80 18.72 14.28
CA SER A 274 -1.59 17.50 14.21
C SER A 274 -3.08 17.81 14.06
N ALA A 275 -3.77 17.03 13.21
CA ALA A 275 -5.19 17.20 12.96
C ALA A 275 -5.59 18.69 12.84
N GLY A 276 -4.92 19.43 11.95
CA GLY A 276 -5.03 20.88 12.00
C GLY A 276 -4.68 21.60 10.70
N TYR A 277 -4.44 22.89 10.83
CA TYR A 277 -4.15 23.76 9.69
C TYR A 277 -3.09 24.81 10.01
N ALA A 278 -2.50 25.38 8.96
CA ALA A 278 -1.67 26.57 9.01
C ALA A 278 -1.86 27.40 7.74
N SER A 279 -1.74 28.72 7.86
CA SER A 279 -1.78 29.63 6.72
C SER A 279 -0.44 30.35 6.52
N TYR A 280 -0.12 30.66 5.26
CA TYR A 280 1.14 31.23 4.81
C TYR A 280 0.88 32.34 3.81
N ALA A 281 1.62 33.46 3.92
CA ALA A 281 1.58 34.50 2.90
C ALA A 281 2.53 34.17 1.75
N ILE A 282 2.09 34.38 0.51
CA ILE A 282 2.95 34.28 -0.66
C ILE A 282 3.35 35.67 -1.10
N ARG A 283 4.64 35.88 -1.41
CA ARG A 283 5.18 37.14 -1.90
C ARG A 283 6.20 36.87 -3.03
N LYS A 284 6.35 37.80 -3.93
CA LYS A 284 7.46 37.76 -4.90
C LYS A 284 8.78 37.84 -4.16
N ALA A 285 9.73 37.00 -4.54
CA ALA A 285 11.07 37.04 -4.02
C ALA A 285 11.87 38.18 -4.68
N GLU A 286 12.70 38.85 -3.91
CA GLU A 286 13.62 39.88 -4.41
C GLU A 286 14.88 39.24 -4.98
N ASP A 287 15.32 38.10 -4.40
CA ASP A 287 16.53 37.40 -4.76
C ASP A 287 16.25 35.94 -5.14
N LYS A 288 17.08 35.42 -6.04
CA LYS A 288 17.01 34.00 -6.41
C LYS A 288 17.40 33.12 -5.22
N GLN A 289 16.53 32.17 -4.89
CA GLN A 289 16.76 31.21 -3.82
C GLN A 289 17.82 30.18 -4.25
N SER A 290 18.86 30.00 -3.43
CA SER A 290 19.89 28.98 -3.62
C SER A 290 19.71 27.83 -2.61
N GLY A 291 20.04 26.61 -3.02
CA GLY A 291 19.97 25.41 -2.16
C GLY A 291 21.32 24.71 -2.02
N THR A 292 21.41 23.82 -1.05
CA THR A 292 22.61 22.99 -0.79
C THR A 292 22.56 21.65 -1.50
N LEU A 293 21.44 21.32 -2.13
CA LEU A 293 21.24 20.08 -2.88
C LEU A 293 22.08 20.08 -4.16
N LYS A 294 22.73 18.95 -4.44
CA LYS A 294 23.61 18.80 -5.59
C LYS A 294 23.27 17.55 -6.39
N ALA A 295 23.39 17.65 -7.70
CA ALA A 295 23.35 16.53 -8.62
C ALA A 295 24.31 16.84 -9.79
N GLU A 296 25.38 16.06 -9.93
CA GLU A 296 26.44 16.35 -10.88
C GLU A 296 27.16 15.07 -11.35
N ARG A 297 27.63 15.11 -12.61
CA ARG A 297 28.48 14.06 -13.17
C ARG A 297 29.89 14.20 -12.60
N GLN A 298 30.45 13.09 -12.16
CA GLN A 298 31.83 13.03 -11.66
C GLN A 298 32.83 12.77 -12.80
N LYS A 299 34.11 12.99 -12.50
CA LYS A 299 35.22 12.81 -13.50
C LYS A 299 35.37 11.34 -13.94
N ASP A 300 34.99 10.38 -13.09
CA ASP A 300 35.02 8.95 -13.37
C ASP A 300 33.82 8.45 -14.18
N GLY A 301 32.92 9.37 -14.57
CA GLY A 301 31.71 9.05 -15.33
C GLY A 301 30.50 8.71 -14.50
N THR A 302 30.65 8.50 -13.20
CA THR A 302 29.53 8.29 -12.26
C THR A 302 28.71 9.57 -12.08
N PHE A 303 27.54 9.46 -11.44
CA PHE A 303 26.69 10.60 -11.19
C PHE A 303 26.36 10.69 -9.69
N ARG A 304 26.74 11.79 -9.05
CA ARG A 304 26.55 11.99 -7.61
C ARG A 304 25.38 12.89 -7.34
N MET A 305 24.52 12.47 -6.41
CA MET A 305 23.47 13.26 -5.78
C MET A 305 23.76 13.44 -4.30
N GLU A 306 23.50 14.63 -3.77
CA GLU A 306 23.72 14.92 -2.35
C GLU A 306 22.63 15.83 -1.78
N SER A 307 22.14 15.45 -0.59
CA SER A 307 21.28 16.26 0.26
C SER A 307 21.90 16.42 1.66
N ASP A 308 21.20 17.11 2.54
CA ASP A 308 21.54 17.17 3.96
C ASP A 308 21.54 15.81 4.65
N LEU A 309 20.79 14.82 4.15
CA LEU A 309 20.62 13.48 4.74
C LEU A 309 21.39 12.38 4.02
N TYR A 310 21.57 12.48 2.72
CA TYR A 310 22.07 11.37 1.90
C TYR A 310 23.15 11.79 0.91
N THR A 311 23.99 10.81 0.56
CA THR A 311 24.83 10.86 -0.64
C THR A 311 24.56 9.59 -1.43
N LEU A 312 24.19 9.76 -2.72
CA LEU A 312 23.98 8.67 -3.69
C LEU A 312 25.00 8.80 -4.82
N VAL A 313 25.46 7.66 -5.34
CA VAL A 313 26.28 7.57 -6.54
C VAL A 313 25.64 6.59 -7.50
N LEU A 314 25.33 7.07 -8.71
CA LEU A 314 24.75 6.28 -9.79
C LEU A 314 25.83 5.91 -10.80
N ASN A 315 25.75 4.71 -11.38
CA ASN A 315 26.66 4.25 -12.41
C ASN A 315 25.98 4.17 -13.78
N PRO A 316 26.13 5.18 -14.65
CA PRO A 316 25.55 5.17 -15.98
C PRO A 316 26.02 4.00 -16.87
N SER A 317 27.25 3.51 -16.68
CA SER A 317 27.78 2.39 -17.48
C SER A 317 27.13 1.05 -17.15
N LYS A 318 26.47 0.95 -15.98
CA LYS A 318 25.74 -0.22 -15.50
C LYS A 318 24.23 0.07 -15.38
N GLY A 319 23.62 0.65 -16.41
CA GLY A 319 22.19 0.91 -16.42
C GLY A 319 21.69 1.94 -15.41
N GLY A 320 22.59 2.72 -14.80
CA GLY A 320 22.25 3.76 -13.83
C GLY A 320 21.91 3.23 -12.43
N VAL A 321 22.32 2.01 -12.08
CA VAL A 321 22.15 1.47 -10.71
C VAL A 321 22.86 2.32 -9.67
N ILE A 322 22.40 2.25 -8.45
CA ILE A 322 23.01 2.95 -7.31
C ILE A 322 24.19 2.13 -6.81
N GLU A 323 25.41 2.64 -6.95
CA GLU A 323 26.63 2.00 -6.45
C GLU A 323 26.98 2.38 -5.00
N SER A 324 26.43 3.50 -4.52
CA SER A 324 26.62 3.93 -3.13
C SER A 324 25.37 4.68 -2.66
N LEU A 325 24.92 4.33 -1.47
CA LEU A 325 23.89 5.03 -0.73
C LEU A 325 24.35 5.18 0.72
N LYS A 326 24.79 6.37 1.07
CA LYS A 326 25.26 6.70 2.41
C LYS A 326 24.25 7.56 3.14
N ALA A 327 23.85 7.13 4.35
CA ALA A 327 22.95 7.88 5.21
C ALA A 327 23.73 8.60 6.32
N LYS A 328 23.66 9.94 6.36
CA LYS A 328 24.38 10.76 7.33
C LYS A 328 23.86 10.53 8.76
N ALA A 329 22.57 10.27 8.92
CA ALA A 329 21.95 9.93 10.21
C ALA A 329 22.47 8.60 10.79
N VAL A 330 23.03 7.71 9.98
CA VAL A 330 23.65 6.44 10.38
C VAL A 330 25.19 6.54 10.28
N ARG A 331 25.74 7.68 10.64
CA ARG A 331 27.20 7.95 10.64
C ARG A 331 27.86 7.71 9.27
N GLY A 332 27.14 7.97 8.19
CA GLY A 332 27.64 7.75 6.83
C GLY A 332 27.76 6.27 6.42
N LYS A 333 27.03 5.37 7.09
CA LYS A 333 26.99 3.93 6.74
C LYS A 333 26.60 3.77 5.28
N GLU A 334 27.34 2.88 4.58
CA GLU A 334 27.01 2.41 3.24
C GLU A 334 25.88 1.36 3.34
N PHE A 335 24.85 1.54 2.52
CA PHE A 335 23.71 0.61 2.46
C PHE A 335 23.77 -0.35 1.27
N VAL A 336 24.50 -0.01 0.21
CA VAL A 336 24.58 -0.83 -0.99
C VAL A 336 25.57 -1.99 -0.81
N ASP A 337 25.16 -3.22 -1.12
CA ASP A 337 26.07 -4.37 -1.19
C ASP A 337 26.53 -4.63 -2.63
N ASN A 338 27.65 -4.05 -3.00
CA ASN A 338 28.26 -4.23 -4.32
C ASN A 338 28.92 -5.61 -4.53
N ARG A 339 28.92 -6.49 -3.54
CA ARG A 339 29.39 -7.88 -3.70
C ARG A 339 28.31 -8.79 -4.26
N ASN A 340 27.06 -8.35 -4.19
CA ASN A 340 25.93 -9.05 -4.81
C ASN A 340 26.04 -8.95 -6.34
N GLU A 341 25.67 -10.02 -7.04
CA GLU A 341 25.61 -10.03 -8.51
C GLU A 341 24.53 -9.07 -9.08
N ARG A 342 23.55 -8.74 -8.24
CA ARG A 342 22.48 -7.81 -8.57
C ARG A 342 22.82 -6.42 -8.10
N GLY A 343 22.47 -5.42 -8.91
CA GLY A 343 22.69 -4.02 -8.58
C GLY A 343 21.58 -3.44 -7.68
N PHE A 344 21.93 -2.45 -6.87
CA PHE A 344 20.95 -1.71 -6.10
C PHE A 344 20.14 -0.78 -7.02
N ASN A 345 18.83 -0.91 -7.02
CA ASN A 345 17.89 -0.28 -7.95
C ASN A 345 17.96 -0.83 -9.40
N GLU A 346 18.45 -2.05 -9.57
CA GLU A 346 18.44 -2.76 -10.85
C GLU A 346 17.03 -3.23 -11.20
N LEU A 347 16.63 -3.10 -12.46
CA LEU A 347 15.48 -3.78 -13.04
C LEU A 347 15.94 -5.11 -13.64
N ARG A 348 15.37 -6.22 -13.18
CA ARG A 348 15.70 -7.55 -13.72
C ARG A 348 14.49 -8.47 -13.66
N GLY A 349 14.27 -9.25 -14.71
CA GLY A 349 13.20 -10.23 -14.80
C GLY A 349 13.46 -11.28 -15.86
N TYR A 350 12.71 -12.37 -15.82
CA TYR A 350 12.77 -13.43 -16.85
C TYR A 350 11.76 -13.13 -17.95
N PHE A 351 12.25 -12.90 -19.15
CA PHE A 351 11.45 -12.65 -20.34
C PHE A 351 11.30 -13.95 -21.12
N ILE A 352 10.09 -14.49 -21.09
CA ILE A 352 9.79 -15.83 -21.64
C ILE A 352 10.05 -15.87 -23.15
N ASP A 353 9.70 -14.80 -23.86
CA ASP A 353 9.85 -14.72 -25.32
C ASP A 353 11.30 -14.56 -25.76
N GLU A 354 12.14 -14.01 -24.91
CA GLU A 354 13.59 -13.89 -25.09
C GLU A 354 14.38 -15.09 -24.51
N GLY A 355 13.71 -15.96 -23.76
CA GLY A 355 14.27 -17.20 -23.21
C GLY A 355 15.28 -17.03 -22.10
N GLY A 356 15.25 -15.90 -21.36
CA GLY A 356 16.22 -15.64 -20.31
C GLY A 356 15.95 -14.43 -19.43
N PHE A 357 16.81 -14.26 -18.42
CA PHE A 357 16.83 -13.05 -17.63
C PHE A 357 17.44 -11.88 -18.43
N LEU A 358 16.74 -10.77 -18.39
CA LEU A 358 17.25 -9.49 -18.85
C LEU A 358 17.43 -8.55 -17.67
N SER A 359 18.46 -7.69 -17.76
CA SER A 359 18.80 -6.72 -16.72
C SER A 359 18.96 -5.32 -17.31
N SER A 360 18.58 -4.31 -16.53
CA SER A 360 18.91 -2.92 -16.86
C SER A 360 20.42 -2.66 -16.84
N MET A 361 21.21 -3.50 -16.15
CA MET A 361 22.66 -3.40 -16.08
C MET A 361 23.38 -3.89 -17.35
N ASP A 362 22.68 -4.58 -18.25
CA ASP A 362 23.29 -5.13 -19.49
C ASP A 362 23.67 -4.05 -20.49
N GLN A 363 23.12 -2.83 -20.32
CA GLN A 363 23.35 -1.71 -21.21
C GLN A 363 23.58 -0.41 -20.42
N PRO A 364 24.38 0.54 -20.95
CA PRO A 364 24.52 1.83 -20.31
C PRO A 364 23.22 2.64 -20.35
N ALA A 365 23.04 3.53 -19.37
CA ALA A 365 21.93 4.45 -19.27
C ALA A 365 22.41 5.92 -19.30
N GLU A 366 21.54 6.80 -19.74
CA GLU A 366 21.73 8.24 -19.63
C GLU A 366 21.22 8.73 -18.28
N VAL A 367 22.04 9.52 -17.57
CA VAL A 367 21.64 10.18 -16.33
C VAL A 367 21.65 11.67 -16.53
N SER A 368 20.52 12.32 -16.28
CA SER A 368 20.32 13.76 -16.45
C SER A 368 19.59 14.39 -15.26
N VAL A 369 19.90 15.66 -14.97
CA VAL A 369 19.17 16.44 -13.97
C VAL A 369 17.88 16.94 -14.61
N LEU A 370 16.75 16.59 -14.01
CA LEU A 370 15.44 17.11 -14.40
C LEU A 370 15.16 18.44 -13.71
N GLU A 371 15.42 18.49 -12.40
CA GLU A 371 15.15 19.65 -11.57
C GLU A 371 16.19 19.77 -10.46
N GLN A 372 16.60 20.98 -10.19
CA GLN A 372 17.50 21.31 -9.07
C GLN A 372 17.14 22.68 -8.51
N GLY A 373 16.85 22.71 -7.21
CA GLY A 373 16.47 23.95 -6.52
C GLY A 373 16.75 23.87 -5.01
N PRO A 374 16.25 24.83 -4.25
CA PRO A 374 16.52 24.91 -2.82
C PRO A 374 15.81 23.82 -2.00
N LEU A 375 14.75 23.20 -2.52
CA LEU A 375 13.92 22.25 -1.76
C LEU A 375 14.15 20.80 -2.18
N PHE A 376 14.40 20.55 -3.46
CA PHE A 376 14.67 19.20 -3.94
C PHE A 376 15.53 19.20 -5.20
N VAL A 377 16.14 18.06 -5.43
CA VAL A 377 16.81 17.71 -6.67
C VAL A 377 16.21 16.41 -7.21
N LYS A 378 15.95 16.37 -8.52
CA LYS A 378 15.39 15.22 -9.23
C LYS A 378 16.23 14.88 -10.45
N VAL A 379 16.60 13.62 -10.58
CA VAL A 379 17.33 13.11 -11.74
C VAL A 379 16.50 12.05 -12.46
N ALA A 380 16.75 11.90 -13.76
CA ALA A 380 16.26 10.80 -14.58
C ALA A 380 17.40 9.88 -14.98
N VAL A 381 17.15 8.60 -14.93
CA VAL A 381 17.95 7.53 -15.51
C VAL A 381 17.13 6.94 -16.65
N LYS A 382 17.60 7.12 -17.90
CA LYS A 382 16.98 6.57 -19.10
C LYS A 382 17.83 5.44 -19.66
N GLY A 383 17.28 4.25 -19.73
CA GLY A 383 17.99 3.06 -20.16
C GLY A 383 17.10 2.07 -20.88
N LYS A 384 17.62 0.87 -21.05
CA LYS A 384 16.88 -0.25 -21.66
C LYS A 384 17.08 -1.53 -20.85
N ILE A 385 16.04 -2.34 -20.82
CA ILE A 385 16.11 -3.74 -20.44
C ILE A 385 15.79 -4.57 -21.69
N GLY A 386 16.82 -5.21 -22.26
CA GLY A 386 16.72 -5.75 -23.60
C GLY A 386 16.37 -4.67 -24.64
N LYS A 387 15.21 -4.83 -25.30
CA LYS A 387 14.67 -3.85 -26.27
C LYS A 387 13.70 -2.82 -25.66
N TYR A 388 13.29 -3.01 -24.41
CA TYR A 388 12.28 -2.18 -23.75
C TYR A 388 12.91 -0.98 -23.05
N SER A 389 12.39 0.21 -23.31
CA SER A 389 12.88 1.43 -22.70
C SER A 389 12.32 1.63 -21.30
N PHE A 390 13.15 2.10 -20.38
CA PHE A 390 12.70 2.53 -19.06
C PHE A 390 13.19 3.94 -18.74
N THR A 391 12.45 4.59 -17.88
CA THR A 391 12.87 5.81 -17.19
C THR A 391 12.69 5.60 -15.71
N GLN A 392 13.76 5.69 -14.93
CA GLN A 392 13.69 5.81 -13.47
C GLN A 392 13.92 7.26 -13.07
N THR A 393 13.19 7.76 -12.08
CA THR A 393 13.50 9.05 -11.47
C THR A 393 13.83 8.87 -10.00
N ILE A 394 14.77 9.67 -9.51
CA ILE A 394 15.21 9.68 -8.11
C ILE A 394 15.15 11.13 -7.64
N ARG A 395 14.45 11.37 -6.52
CA ARG A 395 14.33 12.69 -5.90
C ARG A 395 14.86 12.66 -4.48
N LEU A 396 15.77 13.59 -4.19
CA LEU A 396 16.21 13.92 -2.85
C LEU A 396 15.62 15.26 -2.45
N THR A 397 14.97 15.29 -1.30
CA THR A 397 14.31 16.49 -0.76
C THR A 397 15.02 16.93 0.51
N GLN A 398 15.27 18.22 0.67
CA GLN A 398 15.92 18.80 1.83
C GLN A 398 15.10 18.49 3.10
N GLY A 399 15.74 17.93 4.13
CA GLY A 399 15.11 17.62 5.42
C GLY A 399 14.02 16.54 5.36
N GLU A 400 13.90 15.82 4.26
CA GLU A 400 12.96 14.71 4.10
C GLU A 400 13.72 13.39 4.11
N PRO A 401 13.40 12.45 5.05
CA PRO A 401 14.13 11.18 5.13
C PRO A 401 13.83 10.24 3.96
N ARG A 402 12.79 10.49 3.20
CA ARG A 402 12.35 9.66 2.09
C ARG A 402 13.11 9.99 0.82
N ILE A 403 13.67 8.97 0.19
CA ILE A 403 14.21 9.01 -1.16
C ILE A 403 13.09 8.55 -2.09
N ASP A 404 12.44 9.47 -2.79
CA ASP A 404 11.33 9.13 -3.68
C ASP A 404 11.84 8.64 -5.03
N MET A 405 11.29 7.53 -5.50
CA MET A 405 11.65 6.87 -6.73
C MET A 405 10.41 6.55 -7.57
N ASN A 406 10.57 6.59 -8.89
CA ASN A 406 9.56 6.15 -9.84
C ASN A 406 10.23 5.36 -10.94
N VAL A 407 9.57 4.35 -11.46
CA VAL A 407 9.98 3.63 -12.65
C VAL A 407 8.83 3.57 -13.65
N LYS A 408 9.12 3.94 -14.88
CA LYS A 408 8.23 3.82 -16.01
C LYS A 408 8.88 2.98 -17.10
N LEU A 409 8.17 1.99 -17.60
CA LEU A 409 8.57 1.14 -18.71
C LEU A 409 7.61 1.33 -19.87
N ASP A 410 8.18 1.59 -21.03
CA ASP A 410 7.45 1.65 -22.29
C ASP A 410 7.65 0.33 -23.05
N TRP A 411 6.55 -0.36 -23.28
CA TRP A 411 6.57 -1.70 -23.86
C TRP A 411 6.41 -1.67 -25.38
N THR A 412 7.15 -2.54 -26.05
CA THR A 412 6.93 -2.84 -27.45
C THR A 412 6.32 -4.23 -27.55
N GLY A 413 5.08 -4.31 -28.02
CA GLY A 413 4.30 -5.54 -28.00
C GLY A 413 3.78 -5.88 -26.59
N ASN A 414 3.53 -7.15 -26.36
CA ASN A 414 3.05 -7.68 -25.07
C ASN A 414 4.01 -8.79 -24.61
N PRO A 415 5.17 -8.43 -24.02
CA PRO A 415 6.14 -9.41 -23.57
C PRO A 415 5.58 -10.24 -22.41
N ARG A 416 5.93 -11.52 -22.39
CA ARG A 416 5.63 -12.40 -21.26
C ARG A 416 6.79 -12.38 -20.29
N ILE A 417 6.48 -12.04 -19.00
CA ILE A 417 7.47 -11.88 -17.94
C ILE A 417 7.05 -12.70 -16.75
N GLY A 418 7.84 -13.69 -16.40
CA GLY A 418 7.55 -14.63 -15.31
C GLY A 418 8.27 -15.95 -15.52
N GLU A 419 7.94 -16.96 -14.74
CA GLU A 419 8.56 -18.27 -14.83
C GLU A 419 8.14 -18.99 -16.14
N PRO A 420 9.08 -19.56 -16.89
CA PRO A 420 8.76 -20.32 -18.12
C PRO A 420 8.16 -21.69 -17.79
N GLY A 421 7.30 -22.20 -18.68
CA GLY A 421 6.80 -23.57 -18.61
C GLY A 421 5.71 -23.81 -17.56
N ILE A 422 5.06 -22.75 -17.09
CA ILE A 422 4.00 -22.89 -16.09
C ILE A 422 2.74 -23.44 -16.72
N GLU A 423 2.37 -24.61 -16.27
CA GLU A 423 1.02 -25.12 -16.36
C GLU A 423 0.44 -25.17 -14.95
N PHE A 424 -0.81 -24.76 -14.81
CA PHE A 424 -1.54 -24.98 -13.59
C PHE A 424 -1.72 -26.49 -13.41
N ARG A 425 -0.96 -27.08 -12.48
CA ARG A 425 -1.10 -28.48 -12.09
C ARG A 425 -1.63 -28.55 -10.67
N ALA A 426 -2.74 -29.22 -10.50
CA ALA A 426 -3.34 -29.45 -9.18
C ALA A 426 -2.42 -30.25 -8.24
N ASP A 427 -1.52 -31.04 -8.80
CA ASP A 427 -0.54 -31.90 -8.10
C ASP A 427 0.75 -31.16 -7.68
N ASN A 428 0.99 -29.98 -8.22
CA ASN A 428 2.12 -29.16 -7.84
C ASN A 428 1.66 -27.86 -7.17
N PRO A 429 1.63 -27.80 -5.81
CA PRO A 429 1.23 -26.59 -5.09
C PRO A 429 2.23 -25.44 -5.28
N ARG A 430 3.45 -25.68 -5.73
CA ARG A 430 4.33 -24.64 -6.24
C ARG A 430 3.77 -24.12 -7.55
N LYS A 431 3.07 -23.05 -7.45
CA LYS A 431 2.62 -22.36 -8.66
C LYS A 431 3.76 -21.54 -9.17
N ALA A 432 4.18 -21.85 -10.33
CA ALA A 432 5.32 -21.22 -10.91
C ALA A 432 5.07 -19.71 -11.13
N PHE A 433 3.86 -19.28 -11.40
CA PHE A 433 3.54 -17.86 -11.44
C PHE A 433 3.53 -17.17 -10.06
N TYR A 434 3.69 -17.92 -8.98
CA TYR A 434 3.92 -17.40 -7.64
C TYR A 434 5.40 -17.20 -7.30
N ASP A 435 6.30 -17.69 -8.13
CA ASP A 435 7.72 -17.48 -7.92
C ASP A 435 8.12 -16.07 -8.38
N ASP A 436 8.18 -15.15 -7.43
CA ASP A 436 8.50 -13.76 -7.69
C ASP A 436 9.90 -13.55 -8.26
N ARG A 437 10.82 -14.53 -8.13
CA ARG A 437 12.19 -14.43 -8.68
C ARG A 437 12.23 -14.22 -10.20
N TYR A 438 11.21 -14.69 -10.91
CA TYR A 438 11.12 -14.59 -12.37
C TYR A 438 10.35 -13.36 -12.85
N LYS A 439 9.62 -12.68 -11.97
CA LYS A 439 8.92 -11.43 -12.31
C LYS A 439 9.91 -10.31 -12.60
N LEU A 440 9.44 -9.22 -13.17
CA LEU A 440 10.25 -8.01 -13.25
C LEU A 440 10.30 -7.35 -11.88
N LEU A 441 11.49 -7.26 -11.33
CA LEU A 441 11.73 -6.77 -9.98
C LEU A 441 12.69 -5.56 -10.00
N VAL A 442 12.52 -4.67 -9.01
CA VAL A 442 13.58 -3.73 -8.57
C VAL A 442 14.33 -4.36 -7.42
N TYR A 443 15.63 -4.59 -7.59
CA TYR A 443 16.49 -5.21 -6.60
C TYR A 443 17.14 -4.20 -5.66
N LEU A 444 17.22 -4.55 -4.39
CA LEU A 444 17.78 -3.71 -3.32
C LEU A 444 18.78 -4.50 -2.45
N PRO A 445 19.91 -4.97 -3.02
CA PRO A 445 20.94 -5.67 -2.25
C PRO A 445 21.56 -4.73 -1.22
N THR A 446 21.42 -5.05 0.07
CA THR A 446 21.85 -4.17 1.16
C THR A 446 22.89 -4.81 2.06
N GLN A 447 23.86 -3.99 2.57
CA GLN A 447 24.89 -4.37 3.53
C GLN A 447 24.36 -4.48 4.97
N ILE A 448 23.13 -4.85 5.17
CA ILE A 448 22.57 -5.13 6.49
C ILE A 448 22.81 -6.61 6.80
N ALA A 449 23.61 -6.89 7.81
CA ALA A 449 23.90 -8.26 8.23
C ALA A 449 22.80 -8.78 9.18
N ASN A 450 22.60 -10.13 9.18
CA ASN A 450 21.64 -10.78 10.07
C ASN A 450 20.28 -10.10 10.03
N GLN A 451 19.66 -10.10 8.86
CA GLN A 451 18.44 -9.36 8.58
C GLN A 451 17.22 -9.93 9.31
N GLN A 452 16.36 -9.02 9.76
CA GLN A 452 14.97 -9.26 10.15
C GLN A 452 14.09 -8.40 9.24
N ILE A 453 12.90 -8.88 8.94
CA ILE A 453 11.94 -8.18 8.08
C ILE A 453 10.71 -7.85 8.91
N TYR A 454 10.31 -6.57 8.87
CA TYR A 454 9.05 -6.09 9.39
C TYR A 454 8.20 -5.53 8.25
N LYS A 455 6.90 -5.66 8.34
CA LYS A 455 5.96 -5.11 7.36
C LYS A 455 4.66 -4.68 8.01
N ASP A 456 4.01 -3.74 7.38
CA ASP A 456 2.65 -3.37 7.80
C ASP A 456 1.63 -4.45 7.41
N ALA A 457 0.62 -4.56 8.23
CA ALA A 457 -0.55 -5.37 8.04
C ALA A 457 -1.78 -4.57 8.48
N PRO A 458 -3.02 -4.97 8.16
CA PRO A 458 -4.20 -4.26 8.61
C PRO A 458 -4.25 -4.15 10.14
N PHE A 459 -4.06 -2.93 10.66
CA PHE A 459 -4.00 -2.63 12.10
C PHE A 459 -2.95 -3.44 12.87
N ASP A 460 -1.79 -3.69 12.23
CA ASP A 460 -0.68 -4.44 12.83
C ASP A 460 0.64 -4.10 12.15
N VAL A 461 1.73 -4.43 12.81
CA VAL A 461 3.07 -4.53 12.22
C VAL A 461 3.61 -5.89 12.60
N CYS A 462 3.91 -6.72 11.61
CA CYS A 462 4.36 -8.08 11.86
C CYS A 462 5.79 -8.34 11.37
N GLU A 463 6.48 -9.25 12.08
CA GLU A 463 7.74 -9.78 11.63
C GLU A 463 7.49 -10.82 10.53
N SER A 464 8.16 -10.65 9.40
CA SER A 464 8.10 -11.60 8.29
C SER A 464 9.14 -12.69 8.48
N ARG A 465 8.69 -13.93 8.59
CA ARG A 465 9.54 -15.11 8.84
C ARG A 465 9.75 -15.89 7.54
N LEU A 466 10.97 -16.36 7.32
CA LEU A 466 11.27 -17.28 6.20
C LEU A 466 10.85 -18.72 6.52
N GLU A 467 10.76 -19.04 7.80
CA GLU A 467 10.43 -20.37 8.32
C GLU A 467 9.28 -20.28 9.31
N ASN A 468 8.67 -21.43 9.62
CA ASN A 468 7.60 -21.55 10.60
C ASN A 468 6.39 -20.63 10.34
N THR A 469 6.02 -20.47 9.08
CA THR A 469 4.75 -19.84 8.68
C THR A 469 3.70 -20.90 8.42
N PHE A 470 2.43 -20.51 8.44
CA PHE A 470 1.32 -21.42 8.14
C PHE A 470 1.45 -22.10 6.77
N PHE A 471 2.03 -21.41 5.80
CA PHE A 471 2.27 -21.89 4.44
C PHE A 471 3.77 -22.14 4.15
N ASN A 472 4.47 -22.79 5.07
CA ASN A 472 5.91 -23.03 4.99
C ASN A 472 6.37 -24.09 3.95
N ARG A 473 5.49 -24.45 3.00
CA ARG A 473 5.82 -25.37 1.88
C ARG A 473 6.69 -24.73 0.80
N TRP A 474 6.99 -23.47 0.94
CA TRP A 474 7.86 -22.71 0.05
C TRP A 474 9.32 -22.97 0.38
N ASP A 475 10.18 -22.80 -0.61
CA ASP A 475 11.62 -22.90 -0.40
C ASP A 475 12.18 -21.70 0.41
N SER A 476 13.47 -21.44 0.32
CA SER A 476 14.14 -20.38 1.07
C SER A 476 13.73 -18.95 0.67
N ILE A 477 12.94 -18.77 -0.39
CA ILE A 477 12.43 -17.48 -0.83
C ILE A 477 10.96 -17.40 -0.48
N LYS A 478 10.61 -16.43 0.34
CA LYS A 478 9.25 -16.18 0.76
C LYS A 478 8.58 -15.17 -0.14
N HIS A 479 7.42 -15.54 -0.66
CA HIS A 479 6.54 -14.63 -1.38
C HIS A 479 5.70 -13.88 -0.38
N ASN A 480 5.83 -12.57 -0.35
CA ASN A 480 5.11 -11.74 0.58
C ASN A 480 4.35 -10.62 -0.11
N ILE A 481 3.18 -10.33 0.45
CA ILE A 481 2.43 -9.15 0.07
C ILE A 481 2.98 -7.97 0.84
N ILE A 482 3.21 -6.88 0.13
CA ILE A 482 3.45 -5.56 0.69
C ILE A 482 2.19 -4.72 0.48
N LEU A 483 1.65 -4.18 1.57
CA LEU A 483 0.53 -3.25 1.51
C LEU A 483 1.05 -1.82 1.31
N ASN A 484 1.82 -1.30 2.24
CA ASN A 484 2.39 0.04 2.19
C ASN A 484 3.91 0.04 2.32
N TRP A 485 4.46 -0.75 3.26
CA TRP A 485 5.91 -0.76 3.51
C TRP A 485 6.43 -2.10 4.00
N VAL A 486 7.72 -2.30 3.82
CA VAL A 486 8.52 -3.38 4.40
C VAL A 486 9.85 -2.80 4.86
N ASP A 487 10.34 -3.26 6.00
CA ASP A 487 11.60 -2.82 6.60
C ASP A 487 12.57 -3.98 6.77
N VAL A 488 13.76 -3.85 6.19
CA VAL A 488 14.88 -4.76 6.40
C VAL A 488 15.74 -4.16 7.51
N ALA A 489 15.66 -4.73 8.70
CA ALA A 489 16.40 -4.29 9.87
C ALA A 489 17.55 -5.25 10.21
N SER A 490 18.61 -4.73 10.85
CA SER A 490 19.63 -5.57 11.48
C SER A 490 19.12 -6.16 12.80
N LYS A 491 19.45 -7.41 13.11
CA LYS A 491 19.06 -8.06 14.38
C LYS A 491 19.54 -7.35 15.64
N ASP A 492 20.64 -6.60 15.54
CA ASP A 492 21.16 -5.79 16.65
C ASP A 492 20.45 -4.42 16.77
N ASN A 493 19.45 -4.18 15.96
CA ASN A 493 18.68 -2.94 15.92
C ASN A 493 19.53 -1.68 15.69
N SER A 494 20.66 -1.81 15.01
CA SER A 494 21.54 -0.66 14.74
C SER A 494 21.08 0.19 13.57
N CYS A 495 20.49 -0.43 12.56
CA CYS A 495 20.01 0.26 11.35
C CYS A 495 19.00 -0.59 10.58
N GLY A 496 18.29 0.05 9.64
CA GLY A 496 17.39 -0.59 8.70
C GLY A 496 17.26 0.19 7.39
N LEU A 497 16.62 -0.46 6.43
CA LEU A 497 16.21 0.11 5.14
C LEU A 497 14.75 -0.21 4.91
N SER A 498 13.91 0.81 4.97
CA SER A 498 12.50 0.67 4.68
C SER A 498 12.20 0.96 3.22
N LEU A 499 11.38 0.12 2.61
CA LEU A 499 10.83 0.25 1.26
C LEU A 499 9.34 0.54 1.36
N PHE A 500 8.88 1.56 0.65
CA PHE A 500 7.48 1.94 0.53
C PHE A 500 7.00 1.72 -0.91
N THR A 501 5.77 1.30 -1.07
CA THR A 501 5.13 1.14 -2.39
C THR A 501 3.89 2.03 -2.51
N ASP A 502 3.47 2.32 -3.73
CA ASP A 502 2.25 3.09 -4.03
C ASP A 502 1.01 2.23 -4.28
N HIS A 503 1.15 0.90 -4.16
CA HIS A 503 0.07 -0.04 -4.39
C HIS A 503 0.34 -1.37 -3.68
N THR A 504 -0.72 -2.16 -3.48
CA THR A 504 -0.58 -3.53 -2.99
C THR A 504 0.08 -4.39 -4.06
N THR A 505 1.20 -5.01 -3.71
CA THR A 505 1.95 -5.89 -4.62
C THR A 505 2.69 -6.96 -3.82
N SER A 506 3.64 -7.64 -4.44
CA SER A 506 4.54 -8.58 -3.76
C SER A 506 5.96 -8.04 -3.67
N TYR A 507 6.69 -8.57 -2.72
CA TYR A 507 8.16 -8.46 -2.66
C TYR A 507 8.77 -9.85 -2.50
N ALA A 508 9.99 -10.03 -2.95
CA ALA A 508 10.79 -11.21 -2.69
C ALA A 508 11.92 -10.87 -1.71
N HIS A 509 12.20 -11.77 -0.80
CA HIS A 509 13.34 -11.72 0.11
C HIS A 509 13.64 -13.12 0.60
N GLY A 510 14.92 -13.49 0.69
CA GLY A 510 15.34 -14.79 1.16
C GLY A 510 16.72 -14.72 1.81
N LYS A 511 17.17 -15.83 2.36
CA LYS A 511 18.49 -15.92 3.00
C LYS A 511 19.62 -15.48 2.05
N ASP A 512 19.53 -15.90 0.79
CA ASP A 512 20.54 -15.63 -0.25
C ASP A 512 19.92 -14.82 -1.42
N PHE A 513 18.80 -14.15 -1.16
CA PHE A 513 18.10 -13.34 -2.15
C PHE A 513 17.79 -11.96 -1.55
N PRO A 514 18.24 -10.87 -2.18
CA PRO A 514 18.04 -9.54 -1.64
C PRO A 514 16.56 -9.15 -1.65
N LEU A 515 16.21 -8.15 -0.85
CA LEU A 515 14.91 -7.51 -0.98
C LEU A 515 14.69 -7.05 -2.42
N ALA A 516 13.54 -7.39 -2.98
CA ALA A 516 13.19 -6.99 -4.33
C ALA A 516 11.68 -6.72 -4.43
N LEU A 517 11.32 -5.57 -5.02
CA LEU A 517 9.94 -5.15 -5.23
C LEU A 517 9.44 -5.61 -6.59
N ASN A 518 8.25 -6.21 -6.63
CA ASN A 518 7.60 -6.56 -7.89
C ASN A 518 7.14 -5.30 -8.64
N VAL A 519 7.57 -5.20 -9.90
CA VAL A 519 7.21 -4.12 -10.84
C VAL A 519 6.14 -4.60 -11.80
N GLN A 520 6.33 -5.78 -12.39
CA GLN A 520 5.42 -6.31 -13.40
C GLN A 520 5.49 -7.83 -13.47
N TYR A 521 4.34 -8.45 -13.62
CA TYR A 521 4.15 -9.80 -14.08
C TYR A 521 3.29 -9.80 -15.36
N ALA A 522 3.65 -10.61 -16.32
CA ALA A 522 2.87 -10.82 -17.55
C ALA A 522 3.06 -12.27 -18.01
N GLY A 523 2.07 -13.08 -17.81
CA GLY A 523 2.14 -14.52 -18.09
C GLY A 523 0.87 -15.22 -17.68
N LYS A 524 0.95 -16.50 -17.39
CA LYS A 524 -0.23 -17.32 -17.05
C LYS A 524 -0.91 -16.80 -15.79
N GLY A 525 -2.17 -16.47 -15.92
CA GLY A 525 -3.07 -16.17 -14.83
C GLY A 525 -3.89 -17.39 -14.41
N LEU A 526 -4.80 -17.17 -13.47
CA LEU A 526 -5.74 -18.19 -13.02
C LEU A 526 -6.60 -18.69 -14.20
N TRP A 527 -6.87 -20.00 -14.23
CA TRP A 527 -7.60 -20.71 -15.30
C TRP A 527 -6.98 -20.61 -16.69
N GLY A 528 -5.65 -20.41 -16.77
CA GLY A 528 -4.90 -20.48 -18.01
C GLY A 528 -5.03 -19.25 -18.92
N ARG A 529 -5.65 -18.17 -18.47
CA ARG A 529 -5.62 -16.88 -19.17
C ARG A 529 -4.34 -16.14 -18.84
N ASP A 530 -3.82 -15.38 -19.81
CA ASP A 530 -2.61 -14.62 -19.60
C ASP A 530 -2.93 -13.22 -19.05
N TYR A 531 -2.13 -12.75 -18.07
CA TYR A 531 -2.01 -11.32 -17.79
C TYR A 531 -1.22 -10.68 -18.92
N ILE A 532 -1.81 -9.67 -19.50
CA ILE A 532 -1.21 -8.92 -20.61
C ILE A 532 -0.80 -7.52 -20.18
N ILE A 533 0.18 -6.97 -20.86
CA ILE A 533 0.60 -5.58 -20.71
C ILE A 533 -0.08 -4.77 -21.81
N ASP A 534 -1.08 -3.97 -21.45
CA ASP A 534 -1.91 -3.19 -22.37
C ASP A 534 -1.54 -1.70 -22.43
N ARG A 535 -0.59 -1.28 -21.59
CA ARG A 535 -0.12 0.12 -21.47
C ARG A 535 1.27 0.17 -20.83
N PRO A 536 1.95 1.33 -20.78
CA PRO A 536 3.18 1.48 -20.00
C PRO A 536 2.97 1.06 -18.55
N THR A 537 3.97 0.39 -17.96
CA THR A 537 4.00 0.10 -16.54
C THR A 537 4.64 1.27 -15.81
N GLU A 538 3.97 1.82 -14.82
CA GLU A 538 4.51 2.88 -13.98
C GLU A 538 4.20 2.59 -12.51
N ILE A 539 5.22 2.63 -11.65
CA ILE A 539 5.10 2.50 -10.21
C ILE A 539 5.98 3.52 -9.50
N SER A 540 5.54 3.96 -8.33
CA SER A 540 6.32 4.80 -7.43
C SER A 540 6.61 4.07 -6.14
N TYR A 541 7.85 4.12 -5.72
CA TYR A 541 8.32 3.56 -4.45
C TYR A 541 9.26 4.55 -3.76
N ALA A 542 9.56 4.29 -2.50
CA ALA A 542 10.49 5.14 -1.77
C ALA A 542 11.35 4.33 -0.82
N LEU A 543 12.53 4.86 -0.47
CA LEU A 543 13.44 4.24 0.47
C LEU A 543 13.74 5.17 1.64
N ILE A 544 13.87 4.60 2.84
CA ILE A 544 14.38 5.30 4.02
C ILE A 544 15.45 4.44 4.68
N PRO A 545 16.75 4.73 4.43
CA PRO A 545 17.82 4.25 5.29
C PRO A 545 17.72 4.90 6.66
N HIS A 546 17.71 4.13 7.75
CA HIS A 546 17.52 4.68 9.08
C HIS A 546 18.40 4.03 10.15
N ALA A 547 18.55 4.71 11.28
CA ALA A 547 19.18 4.18 12.49
C ALA A 547 18.13 3.56 13.40
N GLY A 548 18.50 2.53 14.15
CA GLY A 548 17.60 1.88 15.10
C GLY A 548 16.52 1.02 14.44
N THR A 549 15.43 0.81 15.16
CA THR A 549 14.27 0.03 14.70
C THR A 549 13.30 0.87 13.87
N TRP A 550 12.39 0.21 13.15
CA TRP A 550 11.28 0.85 12.42
C TRP A 550 10.41 1.73 13.34
N GLU A 551 10.20 1.32 14.61
CA GLU A 551 9.46 2.07 15.61
C GLU A 551 10.16 3.39 15.96
N LYS A 552 11.47 3.35 16.30
CA LYS A 552 12.26 4.54 16.63
C LYS A 552 12.35 5.51 15.47
N SER A 553 12.40 4.99 14.25
CA SER A 553 12.44 5.79 13.03
C SER A 553 11.03 6.15 12.53
N ARG A 554 9.98 5.70 13.23
CA ARG A 554 8.58 6.01 12.95
C ARG A 554 8.20 5.75 11.50
N ILE A 555 8.57 4.58 10.99
CA ILE A 555 8.36 4.21 9.58
C ILE A 555 6.87 4.22 9.22
N TRP A 556 6.00 3.80 10.12
CA TRP A 556 4.55 3.88 9.96
C TRP A 556 4.06 5.32 9.71
N THR A 557 4.60 6.33 10.43
CA THR A 557 4.26 7.75 10.20
C THR A 557 4.71 8.21 8.81
N GLN A 558 5.84 7.71 8.30
CA GLN A 558 6.30 8.05 6.95
C GLN A 558 5.38 7.44 5.89
N SER A 559 4.81 6.27 6.15
CA SER A 559 3.79 5.64 5.32
C SER A 559 2.51 6.47 5.27
N GLU A 560 1.97 6.87 6.43
CA GLU A 560 0.80 7.76 6.49
C GLU A 560 1.02 9.04 5.68
N ARG A 561 2.16 9.72 5.89
CA ARG A 561 2.51 10.97 5.20
C ARG A 561 2.58 10.80 3.68
N ARG A 562 3.04 9.65 3.22
CA ARG A 562 3.09 9.33 1.80
C ARG A 562 1.69 9.11 1.21
N ASN A 563 0.83 8.41 1.92
CA ASN A 563 -0.52 8.06 1.49
C ASN A 563 -1.50 9.25 1.62
N GLU A 564 -1.30 10.10 2.63
CA GLU A 564 -2.12 11.28 2.88
C GLU A 564 -1.26 12.56 2.86
N PRO A 565 -0.86 13.07 1.69
CA PRO A 565 -0.12 14.34 1.59
C PRO A 565 -0.93 15.51 2.15
N LEU A 566 -0.23 16.55 2.60
CA LEU A 566 -0.86 17.81 3.01
C LEU A 566 -1.77 18.36 1.91
N VAL A 567 -2.93 18.88 2.29
CA VAL A 567 -3.90 19.48 1.36
C VAL A 567 -3.74 21.00 1.39
N ALA A 568 -3.60 21.64 0.24
CA ALA A 568 -3.39 23.08 0.16
C ALA A 568 -4.30 23.76 -0.85
N THR A 569 -4.67 24.98 -0.56
CA THR A 569 -5.44 25.86 -1.48
C THR A 569 -5.00 27.30 -1.36
N LEU A 570 -5.17 28.06 -2.45
CA LEU A 570 -4.99 29.50 -2.46
C LEU A 570 -6.21 30.23 -1.90
N GLY A 571 -5.96 31.37 -1.26
CA GLY A 571 -6.97 32.29 -0.80
C GLY A 571 -6.46 33.73 -0.75
N GLY A 572 -7.34 34.67 -0.40
CA GLY A 572 -7.05 36.09 -0.30
C GLY A 572 -6.30 36.48 0.96
N ASP A 573 -6.03 37.77 1.10
CA ASP A 573 -5.35 38.32 2.27
C ASP A 573 -6.13 38.02 3.56
N ALA A 574 -5.45 37.36 4.49
CA ALA A 574 -5.99 37.00 5.78
C ALA A 574 -4.90 37.10 6.87
N THR A 575 -5.34 37.18 8.11
CA THR A 575 -4.42 37.02 9.25
C THR A 575 -3.87 35.60 9.26
N LEU A 576 -2.55 35.46 9.28
CA LEU A 576 -1.92 34.15 9.29
C LEU A 576 -2.14 33.45 10.63
N THR A 577 -2.76 32.28 10.57
CA THR A 577 -3.13 31.50 11.74
C THR A 577 -2.67 30.05 11.62
N SER A 578 -2.65 29.36 12.72
CA SER A 578 -2.54 27.90 12.77
C SER A 578 -3.31 27.36 13.96
N GLY A 579 -3.91 26.20 13.79
CA GLY A 579 -4.70 25.54 14.83
C GLY A 579 -4.66 24.03 14.68
N SER A 580 -5.03 23.34 15.76
CA SER A 580 -5.15 21.89 15.82
C SER A 580 -6.51 21.55 16.40
N LEU A 581 -7.15 20.49 15.93
CA LEU A 581 -8.37 19.97 16.52
C LEU A 581 -8.06 19.23 17.82
N PHE A 582 -7.05 18.37 17.76
CA PHE A 582 -6.56 17.63 18.92
C PHE A 582 -5.07 17.30 18.76
N ARG A 583 -4.45 17.00 19.89
CA ARG A 583 -3.08 16.48 19.96
C ARG A 583 -3.05 15.21 20.77
N ILE A 584 -2.26 14.26 20.29
CA ILE A 584 -1.99 13.02 20.98
C ILE A 584 -0.59 13.09 21.57
N GLU A 585 -0.46 12.73 22.83
CA GLU A 585 0.81 12.70 23.53
C GLU A 585 1.85 11.89 22.73
N ASN A 586 3.03 12.48 22.52
CA ASN A 586 4.13 11.92 21.73
C ASN A 586 3.78 11.55 20.27
N ASN A 587 2.67 12.09 19.73
CA ASN A 587 2.16 11.71 18.41
C ASN A 587 2.07 10.16 18.24
N ALA A 588 1.52 9.49 19.25
CA ALA A 588 1.65 8.02 19.38
C ALA A 588 0.74 7.21 18.46
N TYR A 589 -0.33 7.81 17.93
CA TYR A 589 -1.35 7.08 17.19
C TYR A 589 -1.54 7.60 15.77
N GLU A 590 -1.93 6.70 14.88
CA GLU A 590 -2.46 7.03 13.55
C GLU A 590 -3.90 7.49 13.65
N LEU A 591 -4.26 8.53 12.88
CA LEU A 591 -5.63 8.94 12.66
C LEU A 591 -6.21 8.19 11.47
N VAL A 592 -6.89 7.09 11.73
CA VAL A 592 -7.43 6.22 10.70
C VAL A 592 -8.63 6.86 10.00
N SER A 593 -9.61 7.37 10.77
CA SER A 593 -10.80 8.01 10.20
C SER A 593 -11.38 9.10 11.08
N MET A 594 -12.10 10.03 10.45
CA MET A 594 -12.94 11.06 11.08
C MET A 594 -14.28 11.09 10.35
N VAL A 595 -15.36 10.69 11.00
CA VAL A 595 -16.67 10.52 10.38
C VAL A 595 -17.75 11.14 11.27
N TYR A 596 -18.68 11.87 10.68
CA TYR A 596 -19.87 12.34 11.38
C TYR A 596 -21.02 11.34 11.22
N LYS A 597 -21.68 11.03 12.35
CA LYS A 597 -22.97 10.34 12.38
C LYS A 597 -23.95 11.22 13.16
N GLY A 598 -24.90 11.79 12.45
CA GLY A 598 -25.73 12.84 13.00
C GLY A 598 -24.88 14.07 13.39
N ASN A 599 -24.86 14.43 14.67
CA ASN A 599 -24.06 15.54 15.20
C ASN A 599 -22.77 15.10 15.91
N ASP A 600 -22.55 13.80 16.05
CA ASP A 600 -21.40 13.27 16.76
C ASP A 600 -20.24 13.00 15.79
N LEU A 601 -19.04 13.42 16.19
CA LEU A 601 -17.80 13.15 15.49
C LEU A 601 -17.17 11.87 16.03
N TYR A 602 -17.00 10.88 15.17
CA TYR A 602 -16.29 9.64 15.46
C TYR A 602 -14.86 9.72 14.95
N ILE A 603 -13.91 9.48 15.84
CA ILE A 603 -12.47 9.47 15.53
C ILE A 603 -11.97 8.06 15.80
N ARG A 604 -11.34 7.43 14.79
CA ARG A 604 -10.66 6.15 14.95
C ARG A 604 -9.16 6.37 15.00
N LEU A 605 -8.54 5.85 16.06
CA LEU A 605 -7.10 5.91 16.28
C LEU A 605 -6.53 4.50 16.31
N PHE A 606 -5.33 4.34 15.75
CA PHE A 606 -4.59 3.09 15.79
C PHE A 606 -3.22 3.30 16.43
N ASN A 607 -2.87 2.44 17.38
CA ASN A 607 -1.55 2.44 17.99
C ASN A 607 -0.63 1.49 17.19
N ALA A 608 0.20 2.06 16.34
CA ALA A 608 1.17 1.30 15.53
C ALA A 608 2.47 0.96 16.28
N GLN A 609 2.57 1.33 17.55
CA GLN A 609 3.76 1.11 18.37
C GLN A 609 3.53 -0.05 19.34
N SER A 610 4.60 -0.67 19.81
CA SER A 610 4.52 -1.69 20.88
C SER A 610 4.22 -1.09 22.27
N ASP A 611 4.28 0.24 22.42
CA ASP A 611 3.99 0.93 23.69
C ASP A 611 2.48 1.02 23.93
N ALA A 612 1.95 0.14 24.78
CA ALA A 612 0.56 0.11 25.20
C ALA A 612 0.25 1.03 26.39
N SER A 613 1.17 1.88 26.84
CA SER A 613 0.93 2.81 27.95
C SER A 613 -0.17 3.82 27.60
N PRO A 614 -1.03 4.22 28.56
CA PRO A 614 -2.06 5.22 28.33
C PRO A 614 -1.48 6.52 27.78
N LYS A 615 -2.15 7.11 26.78
CA LYS A 615 -1.78 8.39 26.18
C LYS A 615 -2.87 9.42 26.38
N THR A 616 -2.45 10.64 26.63
CA THR A 616 -3.36 11.79 26.76
C THR A 616 -3.71 12.31 25.37
N ILE A 617 -5.01 12.53 25.14
CA ILE A 617 -5.53 13.22 23.95
C ILE A 617 -6.09 14.55 24.41
N THR A 618 -5.51 15.66 23.94
CA THR A 618 -5.92 17.01 24.30
C THR A 618 -6.66 17.64 23.12
N PHE A 619 -7.94 17.91 23.28
CA PHE A 619 -8.73 18.68 22.34
C PHE A 619 -8.50 20.18 22.54
N GLN A 620 -8.39 20.93 21.44
CA GLN A 620 -8.14 22.36 21.50
C GLN A 620 -9.42 23.15 21.26
N GLY A 621 -9.71 24.10 22.13
CA GLY A 621 -10.69 25.15 21.95
C GLY A 621 -12.03 25.02 22.66
N GLN A 622 -12.42 23.85 23.15
CA GLN A 622 -13.67 23.67 23.94
C GLN A 622 -13.58 22.41 24.81
N ASP A 623 -14.34 22.42 25.91
CA ASP A 623 -14.59 21.20 26.65
C ASP A 623 -15.39 20.23 25.80
N VAL A 624 -14.86 19.04 25.57
CA VAL A 624 -15.53 18.00 24.81
C VAL A 624 -15.90 16.83 25.72
N LYS A 625 -17.09 16.29 25.51
CA LYS A 625 -17.46 15.00 26.08
C LYS A 625 -17.02 13.91 25.13
N ALA A 626 -16.07 13.08 25.54
CA ALA A 626 -15.61 11.94 24.78
C ALA A 626 -16.05 10.63 25.43
N SER A 627 -16.38 9.62 24.63
CA SER A 627 -16.73 8.28 25.06
C SER A 627 -16.02 7.27 24.17
N LEU A 628 -15.54 6.18 24.74
CA LEU A 628 -15.02 5.05 23.96
C LEU A 628 -16.18 4.22 23.45
N VAL A 629 -16.14 3.86 22.18
CA VAL A 629 -17.19 3.05 21.53
C VAL A 629 -16.60 1.91 20.74
N GLU A 630 -17.34 0.82 20.63
CA GLU A 630 -17.07 -0.29 19.72
C GLU A 630 -17.29 0.12 18.26
N LEU A 631 -16.89 -0.74 17.31
CA LEU A 631 -17.07 -0.49 15.88
C LEU A 631 -18.53 -0.32 15.46
N ASP A 632 -19.46 -0.92 16.19
CA ASP A 632 -20.91 -0.77 15.99
C ASP A 632 -21.52 0.40 16.77
N ASN A 633 -20.67 1.26 17.36
CA ASN A 633 -21.00 2.45 18.15
C ASN A 633 -21.63 2.17 19.53
N ARG A 634 -21.63 0.94 20.02
CA ARG A 634 -21.98 0.66 21.41
C ARG A 634 -20.92 1.26 22.33
N LEU A 635 -21.36 1.84 23.44
CA LEU A 635 -20.43 2.31 24.47
C LEU A 635 -19.62 1.12 25.01
N VAL A 636 -18.33 1.33 25.20
CA VAL A 636 -17.48 0.40 25.94
C VAL A 636 -17.75 0.64 27.42
N GLU A 637 -18.21 -0.41 28.13
CA GLU A 637 -18.49 -0.38 29.58
C GLU A 637 -17.21 -0.35 30.42
#